data_e43f32939db241500e2ac52e207392a3
#
_entry.id   e43f32939db241500e2ac52e207392a3
#
_cell.length_a   1.000
_cell.length_b   1.000
_cell.length_c   1.000
_cell.angle_alpha   90.00
_cell.angle_beta   90.00
_cell.angle_gamma   90.00
#
_symmetry.space_group_name_H-M   'P 1'
#
loop_
_entity.id
_entity.type
_entity.pdbx_description
1 polymer ?
#
loop_
_entity_poly.entity_id
_entity_poly.type
_entity_poly.pdbx_seq_one_letter_code
_entity_poly.pdbx_strand_id
1 'polypeptide(L)'
;MSNKVIGIDLGTTNSCFAVMEGGEAKVLENSEGARTTPSMVAFTDTERLVGFPAKRQAVTNPENTLFAIKRLIGRRFNSPEVSKDKEHAPFKIIEGDNGDAWVEVKGQKYAPSQISAIVLQKIKEYAESYLGEKVEKAVITVPAYFNDSQRQATKDAGKIAGLEVLRIINEPTAAALAYGMDKKTSGTIAVYDLGGGTFDISILEIGDGVFEVKSTNGDTFLGGEDFDQRLVNYLADEFKKESGIDLRGDRLALQRLKEAAEKAKIELSSTTQTEVNLPFITADASGPKHLNIKLSRAKLESIVEDLIDRTVEPCKKAMADAGVTPSDISEVILVGGMTRMPKVQEKVKEIFGKEPHKGVNPDEVVAVGAAIQGGVLMGDVKDVLLLDVTPLSLGIETLGGVFTRLIDRNTTIPTRKSQVFSTAEDGQTAVTIRVFQGEREMAADNKLLGQFDLVGIPPAPRGMPQIEVTFDIDANGIVNVSAKDKATNKEQAIRIQASGGLSDADIEKMVKDAEANADADKKKKELVEAKNQGESLVHSTEKTLKEHGDKISPAEKEAIENEIKALKTALEAEDLTVIKEKTESLMQASMKLGEAMYKAQAQAAGAAGAAGAGADQPSADQPSGDEKVVDADFEEVK
;
A
#
# COMPACT_ATOMS: atom_id res chain seq x y z
N MET A 1 -28.75 -15.70 10.31
CA MET A 1 -27.43 -15.49 9.69
C MET A 1 -26.40 -15.65 10.78
N SER A 2 -25.38 -16.49 10.57
CA SER A 2 -24.30 -16.65 11.53
C SER A 2 -23.60 -15.30 11.72
N ASN A 3 -23.32 -14.94 12.96
CA ASN A 3 -22.63 -13.69 13.29
C ASN A 3 -21.13 -13.92 13.56
N LYS A 4 -20.63 -15.12 13.23
CA LYS A 4 -19.23 -15.50 13.45
C LYS A 4 -18.33 -14.92 12.37
N VAL A 5 -17.22 -14.34 12.81
CA VAL A 5 -16.15 -13.85 11.95
C VAL A 5 -14.90 -14.70 12.20
N ILE A 6 -14.27 -15.21 11.13
CA ILE A 6 -13.00 -15.89 11.24
C ILE A 6 -11.85 -14.95 10.91
N GLY A 7 -10.79 -15.02 11.70
CA GLY A 7 -9.51 -14.38 11.38
C GLY A 7 -8.63 -15.35 10.60
N ILE A 8 -8.12 -14.93 9.46
CA ILE A 8 -7.31 -15.77 8.57
C ILE A 8 -5.96 -15.11 8.32
N ASP A 9 -4.90 -15.81 8.68
CA ASP A 9 -3.56 -15.58 8.16
C ASP A 9 -3.40 -16.38 6.86
N LEU A 10 -3.49 -15.69 5.74
CA LEU A 10 -3.28 -16.29 4.41
C LEU A 10 -1.79 -16.23 4.06
N GLY A 11 -1.00 -17.15 4.62
CA GLY A 11 0.45 -17.16 4.47
C GLY A 11 0.94 -17.66 3.11
N THR A 12 2.17 -17.32 2.75
CA THR A 12 2.82 -17.76 1.49
C THR A 12 2.99 -19.27 1.45
N THR A 13 3.43 -19.86 2.55
CA THR A 13 3.71 -21.31 2.67
C THR A 13 2.61 -22.04 3.44
N ASN A 14 2.18 -21.48 4.57
CA ASN A 14 1.13 -22.04 5.42
C ASN A 14 0.12 -20.97 5.79
N SER A 15 -1.14 -21.37 5.91
CA SER A 15 -2.23 -20.52 6.39
C SER A 15 -2.70 -21.01 7.76
N CYS A 16 -3.16 -20.06 8.58
CA CYS A 16 -3.69 -20.30 9.92
C CYS A 16 -5.02 -19.56 10.08
N PHE A 17 -5.92 -20.06 10.93
CA PHE A 17 -7.21 -19.40 11.15
C PHE A 17 -7.67 -19.56 12.59
N ALA A 18 -8.39 -18.54 13.07
CA ALA A 18 -8.85 -18.46 14.44
C ALA A 18 -10.25 -17.83 14.52
N VAL A 19 -10.94 -18.05 15.63
CA VAL A 19 -12.25 -17.46 15.93
C VAL A 19 -12.24 -16.89 17.33
N MET A 20 -13.15 -15.94 17.61
CA MET A 20 -13.43 -15.50 18.96
C MET A 20 -14.42 -16.45 19.63
N GLU A 21 -14.06 -17.03 20.75
CA GLU A 21 -14.87 -17.89 21.59
C GLU A 21 -14.75 -17.46 23.07
N GLY A 22 -15.86 -17.11 23.70
CA GLY A 22 -15.85 -16.75 25.13
C GLY A 22 -15.01 -15.52 25.50
N GLY A 23 -14.76 -14.63 24.53
CA GLY A 23 -13.92 -13.44 24.72
C GLY A 23 -12.44 -13.64 24.43
N GLU A 24 -12.03 -14.86 24.06
CA GLU A 24 -10.65 -15.22 23.72
C GLU A 24 -10.54 -15.68 22.26
N ALA A 25 -9.42 -15.38 21.62
CA ALA A 25 -9.12 -15.89 20.29
C ALA A 25 -8.60 -17.31 20.35
N LYS A 26 -9.23 -18.21 19.60
CA LYS A 26 -8.90 -19.64 19.55
C LYS A 26 -8.49 -20.03 18.14
N VAL A 27 -7.27 -20.53 17.99
CA VAL A 27 -6.80 -21.12 16.75
C VAL A 27 -7.45 -22.48 16.54
N LEU A 28 -7.99 -22.68 15.33
CA LEU A 28 -8.68 -23.92 14.97
C LEU A 28 -7.77 -24.88 14.22
N GLU A 29 -8.03 -26.16 14.43
CA GLU A 29 -7.35 -27.25 13.74
C GLU A 29 -8.06 -27.56 12.41
N ASN A 30 -7.29 -27.99 11.42
CA ASN A 30 -7.82 -28.54 10.20
C ASN A 30 -8.28 -30.00 10.39
N SER A 31 -8.78 -30.63 9.34
CA SER A 31 -9.27 -32.03 9.38
C SER A 31 -8.19 -33.06 9.72
N GLU A 32 -6.91 -32.70 9.71
CA GLU A 32 -5.78 -33.56 10.06
C GLU A 32 -5.24 -33.29 11.47
N GLY A 33 -5.92 -32.43 12.25
CA GLY A 33 -5.52 -32.04 13.60
C GLY A 33 -4.34 -31.06 13.66
N ALA A 34 -3.98 -30.45 12.53
CA ALA A 34 -2.93 -29.44 12.48
C ALA A 34 -3.51 -28.02 12.57
N ARG A 35 -2.80 -27.13 13.26
CA ARG A 35 -3.20 -25.72 13.44
C ARG A 35 -2.82 -24.82 12.26
N THR A 36 -1.96 -25.32 11.37
CA THR A 36 -1.60 -24.66 10.12
C THR A 36 -1.93 -25.57 8.95
N THR A 37 -2.30 -24.97 7.82
CA THR A 37 -2.62 -25.68 6.58
C THR A 37 -1.69 -25.20 5.47
N PRO A 38 -0.99 -26.08 4.75
CA PRO A 38 -0.18 -25.66 3.62
C PRO A 38 -1.00 -24.87 2.60
N SER A 39 -0.51 -23.70 2.17
CA SER A 39 -1.13 -22.87 1.14
C SER A 39 -0.85 -23.44 -0.25
N MET A 40 -1.23 -24.70 -0.46
CA MET A 40 -0.96 -25.49 -1.64
C MET A 40 -2.25 -26.01 -2.26
N VAL A 41 -2.30 -26.00 -3.60
CA VAL A 41 -3.43 -26.53 -4.39
C VAL A 41 -2.88 -27.43 -5.47
N ALA A 42 -3.38 -28.64 -5.56
CA ALA A 42 -3.00 -29.58 -6.62
C ALA A 42 -4.22 -29.98 -7.47
N PHE A 43 -3.99 -30.10 -8.76
CA PHE A 43 -4.99 -30.53 -9.73
C PHE A 43 -4.61 -31.94 -10.21
N THR A 44 -5.41 -32.92 -9.82
CA THR A 44 -5.32 -34.30 -10.33
C THR A 44 -6.22 -34.47 -11.54
N ASP A 45 -6.34 -35.66 -12.05
CA ASP A 45 -7.26 -35.94 -13.17
C ASP A 45 -8.73 -35.93 -12.74
N THR A 46 -9.01 -36.17 -11.47
CA THR A 46 -10.36 -36.36 -10.94
C THR A 46 -10.80 -35.26 -9.95
N GLU A 47 -9.87 -34.60 -9.26
CA GLU A 47 -10.20 -33.68 -8.16
C GLU A 47 -9.16 -32.60 -7.94
N ARG A 48 -9.53 -31.60 -7.12
CA ARG A 48 -8.61 -30.62 -6.56
C ARG A 48 -8.28 -30.99 -5.12
N LEU A 49 -7.00 -31.02 -4.81
CA LEU A 49 -6.50 -31.25 -3.46
C LEU A 49 -5.99 -29.93 -2.87
N VAL A 50 -6.20 -29.70 -1.58
CA VAL A 50 -5.78 -28.48 -0.87
C VAL A 50 -5.10 -28.87 0.44
N GLY A 51 -4.04 -28.12 0.79
CA GLY A 51 -3.34 -28.32 2.04
C GLY A 51 -2.42 -29.55 2.04
N PHE A 52 -2.44 -30.32 3.11
CA PHE A 52 -1.58 -31.51 3.23
C PHE A 52 -1.79 -32.56 2.14
N PRO A 53 -3.01 -32.87 1.69
CA PRO A 53 -3.20 -33.75 0.52
C PRO A 53 -2.49 -33.24 -0.74
N ALA A 54 -2.54 -31.94 -1.01
CA ALA A 54 -1.80 -31.34 -2.11
C ALA A 54 -0.28 -31.45 -1.92
N LYS A 55 0.21 -31.19 -0.70
CA LYS A 55 1.64 -31.28 -0.37
C LYS A 55 2.16 -32.70 -0.53
N ARG A 56 1.45 -33.71 -0.05
CA ARG A 56 1.88 -35.12 -0.13
C ARG A 56 2.02 -35.65 -1.56
N GLN A 57 1.21 -35.20 -2.50
CA GLN A 57 1.27 -35.65 -3.89
C GLN A 57 2.15 -34.76 -4.80
N ALA A 58 2.70 -33.67 -4.29
CA ALA A 58 3.53 -32.74 -5.05
C ALA A 58 4.74 -33.42 -5.71
N VAL A 59 5.28 -34.44 -5.06
CA VAL A 59 6.38 -35.28 -5.57
C VAL A 59 6.05 -35.92 -6.93
N THR A 60 4.82 -36.40 -7.09
CA THR A 60 4.39 -37.14 -8.29
C THR A 60 3.69 -36.25 -9.33
N ASN A 61 3.29 -35.02 -8.93
CA ASN A 61 2.53 -34.11 -9.77
C ASN A 61 3.01 -32.63 -9.62
N PRO A 62 4.32 -32.35 -9.79
CA PRO A 62 4.89 -31.04 -9.51
C PRO A 62 4.37 -29.94 -10.44
N GLU A 63 4.11 -30.25 -11.71
CA GLU A 63 3.66 -29.28 -12.71
C GLU A 63 2.21 -28.79 -12.49
N ASN A 64 1.40 -29.57 -11.76
CA ASN A 64 0.01 -29.25 -11.45
C ASN A 64 -0.21 -29.00 -9.95
N THR A 65 0.85 -28.82 -9.18
CA THR A 65 0.81 -28.49 -7.75
C THR A 65 1.32 -27.08 -7.56
N LEU A 66 0.40 -26.19 -7.19
CA LEU A 66 0.65 -24.77 -7.01
C LEU A 66 0.98 -24.46 -5.56
N PHE A 67 2.02 -23.66 -5.35
CA PHE A 67 2.45 -23.17 -4.03
C PHE A 67 3.02 -21.75 -4.17
N ALA A 68 3.22 -21.06 -3.07
CA ALA A 68 3.75 -19.69 -3.01
C ALA A 68 2.98 -18.68 -3.90
N ILE A 69 1.71 -18.92 -4.16
CA ILE A 69 0.85 -18.12 -5.06
C ILE A 69 0.71 -16.68 -4.56
N LYS A 70 0.83 -16.46 -3.25
CA LYS A 70 0.82 -15.11 -2.65
C LYS A 70 1.91 -14.20 -3.24
N ARG A 71 3.03 -14.76 -3.72
CA ARG A 71 4.09 -13.98 -4.40
C ARG A 71 3.64 -13.39 -5.75
N LEU A 72 2.66 -14.02 -6.42
CA LEU A 72 2.14 -13.60 -7.72
C LEU A 72 0.92 -12.67 -7.61
N ILE A 73 0.23 -12.68 -6.45
CA ILE A 73 -1.05 -11.98 -6.29
C ILE A 73 -0.90 -10.48 -6.53
N GLY A 74 -1.72 -9.91 -7.42
CA GLY A 74 -1.71 -8.48 -7.75
C GLY A 74 -0.45 -7.96 -8.44
N ARG A 75 0.43 -8.85 -8.94
CA ARG A 75 1.67 -8.48 -9.62
C ARG A 75 1.57 -8.57 -11.14
N ARG A 76 2.29 -7.66 -11.81
CA ARG A 76 2.44 -7.70 -13.26
C ARG A 76 3.36 -8.84 -13.70
N PHE A 77 3.01 -9.48 -14.84
CA PHE A 77 3.79 -10.59 -15.40
C PHE A 77 5.26 -10.23 -15.70
N ASN A 78 5.52 -8.98 -16.12
CA ASN A 78 6.84 -8.50 -16.46
C ASN A 78 7.62 -7.90 -15.28
N SER A 79 7.13 -8.05 -14.04
CA SER A 79 7.86 -7.56 -12.86
C SER A 79 9.12 -8.40 -12.58
N PRO A 80 10.17 -7.79 -12.00
CA PRO A 80 11.41 -8.51 -11.68
C PRO A 80 11.19 -9.69 -10.72
N GLU A 81 10.25 -9.55 -9.79
CA GLU A 81 9.91 -10.60 -8.82
C GLU A 81 9.29 -11.81 -9.51
N VAL A 82 8.31 -11.59 -10.41
CA VAL A 82 7.69 -12.68 -11.18
C VAL A 82 8.70 -13.38 -12.08
N SER A 83 9.68 -12.65 -12.62
CA SER A 83 10.76 -13.24 -13.41
C SER A 83 11.59 -14.24 -12.61
N LYS A 84 11.88 -13.94 -11.35
CA LYS A 84 12.58 -14.87 -10.44
C LYS A 84 11.70 -16.08 -10.10
N ASP A 85 10.42 -15.88 -9.82
CA ASP A 85 9.51 -17.00 -9.55
C ASP A 85 9.38 -17.96 -10.75
N LYS A 86 9.39 -17.45 -11.98
CA LYS A 86 9.40 -18.27 -13.21
C LYS A 86 10.59 -19.21 -13.32
N GLU A 87 11.75 -18.80 -12.84
CA GLU A 87 12.98 -19.61 -12.89
C GLU A 87 12.92 -20.80 -11.92
N HIS A 88 12.13 -20.71 -10.86
CA HIS A 88 12.12 -21.69 -9.76
C HIS A 88 10.83 -22.50 -9.65
N ALA A 89 9.71 -21.99 -10.19
CA ALA A 89 8.44 -22.66 -10.12
C ALA A 89 8.41 -23.91 -11.04
N PRO A 90 7.97 -25.08 -10.56
CA PRO A 90 7.79 -26.25 -11.41
C PRO A 90 6.54 -26.17 -12.29
N PHE A 91 5.61 -25.28 -11.95
CA PHE A 91 4.37 -25.00 -12.68
C PHE A 91 4.53 -23.79 -13.61
N LYS A 92 3.64 -23.64 -14.55
CA LYS A 92 3.74 -22.62 -15.60
C LYS A 92 3.11 -21.29 -15.13
N ILE A 93 3.93 -20.22 -15.12
CA ILE A 93 3.48 -18.85 -14.89
C ILE A 93 3.35 -18.17 -16.26
N ILE A 94 2.20 -17.57 -16.53
CA ILE A 94 1.82 -16.96 -17.80
C ILE A 94 1.36 -15.51 -17.61
N GLU A 95 1.30 -14.78 -18.71
CA GLU A 95 0.65 -13.47 -18.74
C GLU A 95 -0.87 -13.65 -18.85
N GLY A 96 -1.59 -13.04 -17.94
CA GLY A 96 -3.05 -12.96 -17.97
C GLY A 96 -3.54 -11.92 -18.97
N ASP A 97 -4.82 -11.95 -19.30
CA ASP A 97 -5.44 -11.05 -20.29
C ASP A 97 -5.37 -9.57 -19.87
N ASN A 98 -5.19 -9.30 -18.59
CA ASN A 98 -5.00 -7.97 -18.01
C ASN A 98 -3.52 -7.57 -17.83
N GLY A 99 -2.57 -8.41 -18.26
CA GLY A 99 -1.13 -8.20 -18.12
C GLY A 99 -0.56 -8.57 -16.74
N ASP A 100 -1.35 -9.17 -15.85
CA ASP A 100 -0.88 -9.66 -14.56
C ASP A 100 -0.29 -11.07 -14.67
N ALA A 101 0.46 -11.47 -13.64
CA ALA A 101 0.99 -12.82 -13.53
C ALA A 101 -0.15 -13.81 -13.20
N TRP A 102 -0.38 -14.77 -14.07
CA TRP A 102 -1.34 -15.86 -13.89
C TRP A 102 -0.61 -17.21 -13.93
N VAL A 103 -1.31 -18.27 -13.61
CA VAL A 103 -0.79 -19.65 -13.71
C VAL A 103 -1.63 -20.45 -14.70
N GLU A 104 -0.96 -21.40 -15.37
CA GLU A 104 -1.64 -22.34 -16.27
C GLU A 104 -1.47 -23.76 -15.74
N VAL A 105 -2.58 -24.46 -15.55
CA VAL A 105 -2.63 -25.84 -15.09
C VAL A 105 -3.56 -26.64 -16.00
N LYS A 106 -3.07 -27.73 -16.57
CA LYS A 106 -3.86 -28.60 -17.49
C LYS A 106 -4.54 -27.83 -18.63
N GLY A 107 -3.87 -26.77 -19.15
CA GLY A 107 -4.38 -25.94 -20.24
C GLY A 107 -5.43 -24.90 -19.81
N GLN A 108 -5.74 -24.79 -18.52
CA GLN A 108 -6.62 -23.76 -17.98
C GLN A 108 -5.82 -22.67 -17.27
N LYS A 109 -6.24 -21.43 -17.46
CA LYS A 109 -5.62 -20.25 -16.88
C LYS A 109 -6.33 -19.84 -15.59
N TYR A 110 -5.56 -19.53 -14.55
CA TYR A 110 -6.06 -19.09 -13.26
C TYR A 110 -5.34 -17.82 -12.80
N ALA A 111 -6.10 -16.83 -12.35
CA ALA A 111 -5.54 -15.72 -11.61
C ALA A 111 -5.10 -16.18 -10.21
N PRO A 112 -4.04 -15.59 -9.61
CA PRO A 112 -3.61 -15.91 -8.26
C PRO A 112 -4.72 -15.80 -7.21
N SER A 113 -5.63 -14.81 -7.36
CA SER A 113 -6.79 -14.66 -6.49
C SER A 113 -7.76 -15.87 -6.53
N GLN A 114 -7.90 -16.53 -7.69
CA GLN A 114 -8.72 -17.73 -7.80
C GLN A 114 -8.09 -18.93 -7.07
N ILE A 115 -6.78 -19.07 -7.15
CA ILE A 115 -6.05 -20.13 -6.43
C ILE A 115 -6.07 -19.88 -4.92
N SER A 116 -5.84 -18.62 -4.50
CA SER A 116 -5.96 -18.23 -3.10
C SER A 116 -7.38 -18.46 -2.56
N ALA A 117 -8.40 -18.21 -3.39
CA ALA A 117 -9.79 -18.50 -3.02
C ALA A 117 -10.04 -19.98 -2.74
N ILE A 118 -9.37 -20.89 -3.45
CA ILE A 118 -9.49 -22.34 -3.20
C ILE A 118 -8.95 -22.67 -1.79
N VAL A 119 -7.84 -22.07 -1.38
CA VAL A 119 -7.29 -22.23 -0.03
C VAL A 119 -8.27 -21.67 1.00
N LEU A 120 -8.81 -20.46 0.76
CA LEU A 120 -9.79 -19.82 1.66
C LEU A 120 -11.09 -20.62 1.77
N GLN A 121 -11.58 -21.23 0.68
CA GLN A 121 -12.73 -22.13 0.71
C GLN A 121 -12.48 -23.32 1.63
N LYS A 122 -11.27 -23.88 1.58
CA LYS A 122 -10.91 -25.01 2.44
C LYS A 122 -10.84 -24.62 3.91
N ILE A 123 -10.28 -23.45 4.21
CA ILE A 123 -10.28 -22.89 5.56
C ILE A 123 -11.71 -22.66 6.07
N LYS A 124 -12.58 -22.10 5.21
CA LYS A 124 -14.01 -21.92 5.52
C LYS A 124 -14.68 -23.24 5.86
N GLU A 125 -14.46 -24.30 5.07
CA GLU A 125 -14.99 -25.65 5.34
C GLU A 125 -14.52 -26.18 6.71
N TYR A 126 -13.26 -25.99 7.06
CA TYR A 126 -12.73 -26.39 8.37
C TYR A 126 -13.40 -25.62 9.52
N ALA A 127 -13.55 -24.31 9.37
CA ALA A 127 -14.22 -23.45 10.34
C ALA A 127 -15.69 -23.83 10.52
N GLU A 128 -16.43 -24.05 9.42
CA GLU A 128 -17.82 -24.47 9.44
C GLU A 128 -17.99 -25.85 10.09
N SER A 129 -17.09 -26.79 9.81
CA SER A 129 -17.10 -28.12 10.43
C SER A 129 -16.88 -28.04 11.94
N TYR A 130 -15.99 -27.17 12.40
CA TYR A 130 -15.74 -26.97 13.82
C TYR A 130 -16.90 -26.28 14.53
N LEU A 131 -17.41 -25.20 13.94
CA LEU A 131 -18.46 -24.36 14.54
C LEU A 131 -19.86 -24.98 14.44
N GLY A 132 -20.07 -25.92 13.53
CA GLY A 132 -21.40 -26.52 13.26
C GLY A 132 -22.38 -25.55 12.59
N GLU A 133 -21.90 -24.43 12.07
CA GLU A 133 -22.70 -23.40 11.41
C GLU A 133 -21.97 -22.78 10.22
N LYS A 134 -22.69 -22.11 9.33
CA LYS A 134 -22.08 -21.43 8.18
C LYS A 134 -21.24 -20.24 8.61
N VAL A 135 -20.11 -20.04 7.95
CA VAL A 135 -19.21 -18.89 8.11
C VAL A 135 -19.27 -18.03 6.86
N GLU A 136 -19.72 -16.80 7.01
CA GLU A 136 -19.91 -15.87 5.89
C GLU A 136 -18.94 -14.69 5.94
N LYS A 137 -18.29 -14.43 7.09
CA LYS A 137 -17.46 -13.23 7.32
C LYS A 137 -16.04 -13.58 7.73
N ALA A 138 -15.07 -12.81 7.23
CA ALA A 138 -13.67 -12.98 7.58
C ALA A 138 -12.92 -11.65 7.69
N VAL A 139 -11.85 -11.65 8.49
CA VAL A 139 -10.74 -10.72 8.45
C VAL A 139 -9.55 -11.48 7.88
N ILE A 140 -8.91 -10.96 6.84
CA ILE A 140 -7.78 -11.63 6.17
C ILE A 140 -6.54 -10.73 6.27
N THR A 141 -5.38 -11.33 6.52
CA THR A 141 -4.13 -10.60 6.68
C THR A 141 -3.31 -10.55 5.40
N VAL A 142 -2.52 -9.50 5.29
CA VAL A 142 -1.55 -9.27 4.19
C VAL A 142 -0.27 -8.67 4.76
N PRO A 143 0.89 -8.83 4.11
CA PRO A 143 2.10 -8.10 4.44
C PRO A 143 1.86 -6.58 4.44
N ALA A 144 2.55 -5.84 5.31
CA ALA A 144 2.34 -4.39 5.44
C ALA A 144 2.67 -3.63 4.15
N TYR A 145 3.64 -4.11 3.36
CA TYR A 145 4.04 -3.51 2.07
C TYR A 145 3.11 -3.83 0.90
N PHE A 146 2.08 -4.68 1.08
CA PHE A 146 1.14 -4.94 0.00
C PHE A 146 0.48 -3.65 -0.46
N ASN A 147 0.55 -3.41 -1.76
CA ASN A 147 -0.10 -2.28 -2.41
C ASN A 147 -1.61 -2.54 -2.63
N ASP A 148 -2.30 -1.53 -3.12
CA ASP A 148 -3.75 -1.58 -3.34
C ASP A 148 -4.18 -2.74 -4.26
N SER A 149 -3.43 -3.03 -5.32
CA SER A 149 -3.73 -4.15 -6.22
C SER A 149 -3.65 -5.49 -5.51
N GLN A 150 -2.63 -5.70 -4.68
CA GLN A 150 -2.43 -6.93 -3.92
C GLN A 150 -3.49 -7.07 -2.81
N ARG A 151 -3.83 -5.99 -2.12
CA ARG A 151 -4.90 -5.94 -1.11
C ARG A 151 -6.26 -6.22 -1.75
N GLN A 152 -6.54 -5.60 -2.89
CA GLN A 152 -7.77 -5.83 -3.63
C GLN A 152 -7.87 -7.27 -4.13
N ALA A 153 -6.81 -7.82 -4.71
CA ALA A 153 -6.78 -9.20 -5.18
C ALA A 153 -6.98 -10.21 -4.05
N THR A 154 -6.46 -9.90 -2.85
CA THR A 154 -6.70 -10.72 -1.64
C THR A 154 -8.16 -10.61 -1.19
N LYS A 155 -8.76 -9.41 -1.20
CA LYS A 155 -10.18 -9.21 -0.91
C LYS A 155 -11.08 -9.94 -1.90
N ASP A 156 -10.72 -9.90 -3.18
CA ASP A 156 -11.42 -10.62 -4.26
C ASP A 156 -11.32 -12.14 -4.07
N ALA A 157 -10.17 -12.66 -3.63
CA ALA A 157 -10.02 -14.07 -3.28
C ALA A 157 -11.00 -14.48 -2.17
N GLY A 158 -11.16 -13.66 -1.12
CA GLY A 158 -12.15 -13.89 -0.07
C GLY A 158 -13.58 -13.91 -0.63
N LYS A 159 -13.92 -12.97 -1.49
CA LYS A 159 -15.24 -12.90 -2.15
C LYS A 159 -15.50 -14.13 -3.03
N ILE A 160 -14.52 -14.57 -3.83
CA ILE A 160 -14.61 -15.79 -4.66
C ILE A 160 -14.81 -17.02 -3.77
N ALA A 161 -14.20 -17.05 -2.58
CA ALA A 161 -14.38 -18.11 -1.59
C ALA A 161 -15.76 -18.09 -0.89
N GLY A 162 -16.60 -17.10 -1.18
CA GLY A 162 -17.91 -16.93 -0.55
C GLY A 162 -17.81 -16.35 0.87
N LEU A 163 -16.81 -15.50 1.11
CA LEU A 163 -16.61 -14.75 2.35
C LEU A 163 -16.82 -13.26 2.11
N GLU A 164 -17.60 -12.61 2.97
CA GLU A 164 -17.59 -11.17 3.12
C GLU A 164 -16.32 -10.78 3.90
N VAL A 165 -15.36 -10.15 3.21
CA VAL A 165 -14.13 -9.68 3.84
C VAL A 165 -14.42 -8.34 4.50
N LEU A 166 -14.60 -8.38 5.81
CA LEU A 166 -14.89 -7.19 6.63
C LEU A 166 -13.71 -6.23 6.65
N ARG A 167 -12.49 -6.78 6.71
CA ARG A 167 -11.26 -6.00 6.71
C ARG A 167 -10.08 -6.81 6.17
N ILE A 168 -9.20 -6.13 5.44
CA ILE A 168 -7.82 -6.56 5.22
C ILE A 168 -6.95 -5.85 6.25
N ILE A 169 -6.11 -6.59 6.98
CA ILE A 169 -5.27 -6.09 8.06
C ILE A 169 -3.81 -6.49 7.80
N ASN A 170 -2.87 -5.63 8.16
CA ASN A 170 -1.45 -5.94 8.03
C ASN A 170 -1.03 -7.02 9.03
N GLU A 171 -0.22 -7.97 8.59
CA GLU A 171 0.30 -9.07 9.41
C GLU A 171 1.01 -8.58 10.68
N PRO A 172 1.93 -7.59 10.64
CA PRO A 172 2.57 -7.09 11.85
C PRO A 172 1.59 -6.40 12.80
N THR A 173 0.56 -5.75 12.26
CA THR A 173 -0.48 -5.12 13.07
C THR A 173 -1.36 -6.18 13.76
N ALA A 174 -1.69 -7.27 13.06
CA ALA A 174 -2.41 -8.39 13.66
C ALA A 174 -1.58 -9.03 14.80
N ALA A 175 -0.29 -9.25 14.58
CA ALA A 175 0.61 -9.77 15.61
C ALA A 175 0.68 -8.84 16.84
N ALA A 176 0.81 -7.53 16.61
CA ALA A 176 0.82 -6.52 17.68
C ALA A 176 -0.51 -6.47 18.45
N LEU A 177 -1.62 -6.63 17.75
CA LEU A 177 -2.95 -6.66 18.35
C LEU A 177 -3.11 -7.85 19.30
N ALA A 178 -2.67 -9.04 18.89
CA ALA A 178 -2.68 -10.22 19.74
C ALA A 178 -1.80 -10.03 20.99
N TYR A 179 -0.64 -9.42 20.81
CA TYR A 179 0.28 -9.10 21.90
C TYR A 179 -0.32 -8.05 22.88
N GLY A 180 -0.91 -6.98 22.36
CA GLY A 180 -1.41 -5.87 23.17
C GLY A 180 -2.62 -6.24 24.04
N MET A 181 -3.46 -7.16 23.59
CA MET A 181 -4.60 -7.65 24.38
C MET A 181 -4.16 -8.36 25.66
N ASP A 182 -3.08 -9.13 25.59
CA ASP A 182 -2.58 -9.88 26.74
C ASP A 182 -1.87 -8.99 27.75
N LYS A 183 -1.15 -7.96 27.29
CA LYS A 183 -0.22 -7.19 28.11
C LYS A 183 -0.64 -5.77 28.43
N LYS A 184 -1.59 -5.19 27.74
CA LYS A 184 -2.04 -3.79 27.90
C LYS A 184 -0.88 -2.79 27.95
N THR A 185 0.15 -2.98 27.10
CA THR A 185 1.42 -2.26 27.14
C THR A 185 1.34 -1.02 26.24
N SER A 186 1.95 0.06 26.65
CA SER A 186 2.26 1.21 25.78
C SER A 186 3.75 1.22 25.45
N GLY A 187 4.11 1.67 24.24
CA GLY A 187 5.50 1.81 23.82
C GLY A 187 5.73 1.43 22.36
N THR A 188 6.98 1.52 21.94
CA THR A 188 7.41 1.16 20.58
C THR A 188 7.85 -0.31 20.55
N ILE A 189 7.31 -1.08 19.62
CA ILE A 189 7.67 -2.49 19.43
C ILE A 189 8.20 -2.73 18.02
N ALA A 190 9.04 -3.74 17.88
CA ALA A 190 9.47 -4.28 16.59
C ALA A 190 8.80 -5.65 16.35
N VAL A 191 8.22 -5.83 15.18
CA VAL A 191 7.70 -7.12 14.73
C VAL A 191 8.62 -7.65 13.64
N TYR A 192 9.35 -8.71 13.98
CA TYR A 192 10.29 -9.39 13.09
C TYR A 192 9.63 -10.66 12.57
N ASP A 193 9.22 -10.62 11.30
CA ASP A 193 8.52 -11.71 10.64
C ASP A 193 9.42 -12.37 9.59
N LEU A 194 9.88 -13.58 9.88
CA LEU A 194 10.60 -14.41 8.92
C LEU A 194 9.79 -15.68 8.67
N GLY A 195 9.03 -15.62 7.58
CA GLY A 195 8.14 -16.68 7.13
C GLY A 195 8.81 -17.69 6.19
N GLY A 196 7.98 -18.39 5.41
CA GLY A 196 8.46 -19.37 4.44
C GLY A 196 9.04 -18.75 3.18
N GLY A 197 8.60 -17.54 2.79
CA GLY A 197 8.98 -16.92 1.53
C GLY A 197 9.39 -15.46 1.60
N THR A 198 9.09 -14.76 2.68
CA THR A 198 9.39 -13.33 2.88
C THR A 198 9.96 -13.06 4.24
N PHE A 199 10.73 -11.99 4.33
CA PHE A 199 11.16 -11.35 5.56
C PHE A 199 10.55 -9.96 5.66
N ASP A 200 9.91 -9.65 6.78
CA ASP A 200 9.31 -8.37 7.06
C ASP A 200 9.70 -7.88 8.46
N ILE A 201 10.03 -6.62 8.56
CA ILE A 201 10.27 -5.91 9.82
C ILE A 201 9.36 -4.70 9.88
N SER A 202 8.62 -4.55 10.97
CA SER A 202 7.75 -3.39 11.20
C SER A 202 8.00 -2.80 12.56
N ILE A 203 8.03 -1.48 12.63
CA ILE A 203 8.10 -0.73 13.89
C ILE A 203 6.73 -0.13 14.15
N LEU A 204 6.16 -0.47 15.30
CA LEU A 204 4.83 -0.02 15.71
C LEU A 204 4.88 0.73 17.03
N GLU A 205 4.02 1.72 17.15
CA GLU A 205 3.71 2.36 18.43
C GLU A 205 2.39 1.82 18.96
N ILE A 206 2.40 1.43 20.24
CA ILE A 206 1.22 0.93 20.95
C ILE A 206 0.95 1.88 22.11
N GLY A 207 -0.28 2.35 22.24
CA GLY A 207 -0.70 3.21 23.35
C GLY A 207 -2.22 3.29 23.43
N ASP A 208 -2.77 3.18 24.63
CA ASP A 208 -4.20 3.33 24.94
C ASP A 208 -5.15 2.54 24.01
N GLY A 209 -4.74 1.32 23.65
CA GLY A 209 -5.50 0.47 22.72
C GLY A 209 -5.32 0.81 21.24
N VAL A 210 -4.49 1.79 20.91
CA VAL A 210 -4.19 2.21 19.54
C VAL A 210 -2.89 1.56 19.07
N PHE A 211 -2.90 1.05 17.83
CA PHE A 211 -1.74 0.43 17.18
C PHE A 211 -1.43 1.21 15.90
N GLU A 212 -0.27 1.85 15.85
CA GLU A 212 0.18 2.63 14.69
C GLU A 212 1.45 2.02 14.10
N VAL A 213 1.44 1.68 12.79
CA VAL A 213 2.65 1.28 12.07
C VAL A 213 3.45 2.53 11.71
N LYS A 214 4.63 2.69 12.31
CA LYS A 214 5.53 3.84 12.06
C LYS A 214 6.38 3.62 10.82
N SER A 215 6.83 2.41 10.59
CA SER A 215 7.62 2.03 9.42
C SER A 215 7.55 0.54 9.16
N THR A 216 7.84 0.14 7.91
CA THR A 216 8.01 -1.26 7.52
C THR A 216 9.11 -1.35 6.47
N ASN A 217 9.86 -2.44 6.50
CA ASN A 217 10.88 -2.77 5.50
C ASN A 217 10.99 -4.31 5.40
N GLY A 218 11.71 -4.84 4.42
CA GLY A 218 11.82 -6.28 4.29
C GLY A 218 12.57 -6.77 3.06
N ASP A 219 12.48 -8.07 2.84
CA ASP A 219 13.01 -8.76 1.66
C ASP A 219 11.97 -9.78 1.17
N THR A 220 11.36 -9.51 0.04
CA THR A 220 10.30 -10.34 -0.55
C THR A 220 10.78 -11.67 -1.12
N PHE A 221 12.11 -11.90 -1.14
CA PHE A 221 12.78 -13.13 -1.56
C PHE A 221 13.73 -13.67 -0.49
N LEU A 222 13.29 -13.66 0.76
CA LEU A 222 14.04 -14.22 1.88
C LEU A 222 13.08 -14.93 2.82
N GLY A 223 13.16 -16.25 2.87
CA GLY A 223 12.32 -17.06 3.75
C GLY A 223 12.79 -18.49 3.84
N GLY A 224 12.03 -19.31 4.58
CA GLY A 224 12.37 -20.71 4.83
C GLY A 224 12.67 -21.56 3.61
N GLU A 225 12.03 -21.24 2.47
CA GLU A 225 12.28 -21.93 1.21
C GLU A 225 13.72 -21.70 0.68
N ASP A 226 14.31 -20.52 0.93
CA ASP A 226 15.71 -20.24 0.56
C ASP A 226 16.67 -21.04 1.44
N PHE A 227 16.34 -21.19 2.74
CA PHE A 227 17.09 -22.02 3.67
C PHE A 227 17.01 -23.49 3.26
N ASP A 228 15.84 -23.99 2.91
CA ASP A 228 15.65 -25.35 2.40
C ASP A 228 16.45 -25.59 1.13
N GLN A 229 16.45 -24.64 0.21
CA GLN A 229 17.20 -24.77 -1.05
C GLN A 229 18.71 -24.84 -0.82
N ARG A 230 19.25 -24.06 0.14
CA ARG A 230 20.67 -24.17 0.54
C ARG A 230 20.98 -25.57 1.08
N LEU A 231 20.10 -26.10 1.91
CA LEU A 231 20.27 -27.44 2.46
C LEU A 231 20.13 -28.53 1.42
N VAL A 232 19.17 -28.42 0.51
CA VAL A 232 19.01 -29.32 -0.65
C VAL A 232 20.30 -29.36 -1.48
N ASN A 233 20.88 -28.21 -1.80
CA ASN A 233 22.11 -28.13 -2.55
C ASN A 233 23.26 -28.82 -1.80
N TYR A 234 23.40 -28.58 -0.50
CA TYR A 234 24.40 -29.24 0.34
C TYR A 234 24.25 -30.76 0.32
N LEU A 235 23.04 -31.28 0.54
CA LEU A 235 22.78 -32.73 0.56
C LEU A 235 23.05 -33.37 -0.82
N ALA A 236 22.65 -32.69 -1.90
CA ALA A 236 22.91 -33.16 -3.26
C ALA A 236 24.41 -33.18 -3.60
N ASP A 237 25.15 -32.16 -3.16
CA ASP A 237 26.60 -32.10 -3.40
C ASP A 237 27.36 -33.16 -2.59
N GLU A 238 26.97 -33.42 -1.34
CA GLU A 238 27.56 -34.51 -0.51
C GLU A 238 27.27 -35.88 -1.16
N PHE A 239 26.03 -36.14 -1.59
CA PHE A 239 25.69 -37.38 -2.30
C PHE A 239 26.47 -37.53 -3.60
N LYS A 240 26.65 -36.45 -4.36
CA LYS A 240 27.43 -36.44 -5.62
C LYS A 240 28.90 -36.76 -5.39
N LYS A 241 29.47 -36.32 -4.27
CA LYS A 241 30.87 -36.66 -3.90
C LYS A 241 31.06 -38.17 -3.68
N GLU A 242 30.07 -38.83 -3.07
CA GLU A 242 30.13 -40.26 -2.76
C GLU A 242 29.73 -41.14 -3.96
N SER A 243 28.67 -40.78 -4.65
CA SER A 243 28.04 -41.61 -5.68
C SER A 243 28.38 -41.22 -7.12
N GLY A 244 28.89 -40.02 -7.36
CA GLY A 244 29.07 -39.45 -8.69
C GLY A 244 27.75 -38.95 -9.35
N ILE A 245 26.61 -39.12 -8.69
CA ILE A 245 25.27 -38.83 -9.24
C ILE A 245 24.74 -37.51 -8.68
N ASP A 246 24.29 -36.63 -9.56
CA ASP A 246 23.62 -35.38 -9.16
C ASP A 246 22.11 -35.59 -9.10
N LEU A 247 21.58 -35.62 -7.87
CA LEU A 247 20.14 -35.85 -7.62
C LEU A 247 19.24 -34.71 -8.11
N ARG A 248 19.77 -33.53 -8.40
CA ARG A 248 19.00 -32.38 -8.88
C ARG A 248 18.45 -32.56 -10.29
N GLY A 249 19.04 -33.47 -11.06
CA GLY A 249 18.53 -33.87 -12.39
C GLY A 249 17.33 -34.82 -12.35
N ASP A 250 17.06 -35.46 -11.24
CA ASP A 250 15.92 -36.34 -11.04
C ASP A 250 14.82 -35.65 -10.22
N ARG A 251 13.69 -35.36 -10.86
CA ARG A 251 12.57 -34.64 -10.22
C ARG A 251 12.06 -35.30 -8.94
N LEU A 252 11.96 -36.63 -8.94
CA LEU A 252 11.48 -37.38 -7.80
C LEU A 252 12.49 -37.33 -6.64
N ALA A 253 13.77 -37.55 -6.94
CA ALA A 253 14.83 -37.45 -5.96
C ALA A 253 14.94 -36.05 -5.37
N LEU A 254 14.87 -35.01 -6.23
CA LEU A 254 14.90 -33.61 -5.81
C LEU A 254 13.76 -33.26 -4.84
N GLN A 255 12.55 -33.72 -5.12
CA GLN A 255 11.41 -33.46 -4.25
C GLN A 255 11.57 -34.17 -2.89
N ARG A 256 12.03 -35.42 -2.89
CA ARG A 256 12.34 -36.14 -1.64
C ARG A 256 13.45 -35.43 -0.83
N LEU A 257 14.44 -34.86 -1.51
CA LEU A 257 15.46 -34.02 -0.88
C LEU A 257 14.85 -32.77 -0.25
N LYS A 258 13.94 -32.07 -0.94
CA LYS A 258 13.27 -30.86 -0.43
C LYS A 258 12.48 -31.17 0.85
N GLU A 259 11.72 -32.23 0.86
CA GLU A 259 10.96 -32.66 2.05
C GLU A 259 11.89 -33.04 3.22
N ALA A 260 12.96 -33.77 2.93
CA ALA A 260 13.93 -34.15 3.95
C ALA A 260 14.72 -32.95 4.48
N ALA A 261 15.06 -31.98 3.61
CA ALA A 261 15.73 -30.74 4.01
C ALA A 261 14.83 -29.88 4.91
N GLU A 262 13.57 -29.67 4.56
CA GLU A 262 12.60 -28.95 5.39
C GLU A 262 12.45 -29.62 6.76
N LYS A 263 12.28 -30.93 6.77
CA LYS A 263 12.17 -31.71 8.01
C LYS A 263 13.42 -31.57 8.89
N ALA A 264 14.61 -31.73 8.31
CA ALA A 264 15.88 -31.59 9.03
C ALA A 264 16.07 -30.18 9.59
N LYS A 265 15.75 -29.13 8.80
CA LYS A 265 15.75 -27.74 9.26
C LYS A 265 14.87 -27.54 10.50
N ILE A 266 13.63 -28.05 10.48
CA ILE A 266 12.69 -27.98 11.61
C ILE A 266 13.24 -28.71 12.83
N GLU A 267 13.71 -29.93 12.68
CA GLU A 267 14.25 -30.73 13.75
C GLU A 267 15.48 -30.06 14.41
N LEU A 268 16.37 -29.46 13.64
CA LEU A 268 17.56 -28.76 14.12
C LEU A 268 17.26 -27.43 14.86
N SER A 269 16.02 -26.96 14.88
CA SER A 269 15.61 -25.88 15.77
C SER A 269 15.49 -26.35 17.24
N SER A 270 15.20 -27.62 17.47
CA SER A 270 15.06 -28.21 18.81
C SER A 270 16.21 -29.13 19.20
N THR A 271 16.85 -29.81 18.23
CA THR A 271 17.96 -30.74 18.46
C THR A 271 19.27 -30.16 17.92
N THR A 272 20.42 -30.66 18.42
CA THR A 272 21.74 -30.23 17.91
C THR A 272 22.23 -31.05 16.74
N GLN A 273 21.61 -32.20 16.47
CA GLN A 273 21.94 -33.10 15.36
C GLN A 273 20.66 -33.80 14.86
N THR A 274 20.63 -34.10 13.57
CA THR A 274 19.62 -34.96 12.94
C THR A 274 20.27 -35.85 11.88
N GLU A 275 19.55 -36.86 11.41
CA GLU A 275 19.98 -37.76 10.36
C GLU A 275 19.00 -37.66 9.19
N VAL A 276 19.53 -37.31 7.98
CA VAL A 276 18.78 -37.32 6.74
C VAL A 276 18.99 -38.67 6.09
N ASN A 277 17.97 -39.53 6.17
CA ASN A 277 18.01 -40.89 5.61
C ASN A 277 16.93 -41.05 4.53
N LEU A 278 17.38 -41.18 3.29
CA LEU A 278 16.54 -41.38 2.12
C LEU A 278 16.94 -42.69 1.40
N PRO A 279 16.34 -43.83 1.79
CA PRO A 279 16.61 -45.09 1.16
C PRO A 279 16.05 -45.11 -0.28
N PHE A 280 16.73 -45.79 -1.18
CA PHE A 280 16.33 -45.90 -2.59
C PHE A 280 16.09 -44.54 -3.25
N ILE A 281 17.00 -43.60 -3.05
CA ILE A 281 16.87 -42.24 -3.58
C ILE A 281 17.06 -42.19 -5.09
N THR A 282 17.94 -43.06 -5.60
CA THR A 282 18.20 -43.30 -7.04
C THR A 282 18.81 -44.68 -7.26
N ALA A 283 19.13 -45.03 -8.51
CA ALA A 283 19.84 -46.26 -8.87
C ALA A 283 20.78 -46.01 -10.05
N ASP A 284 21.85 -46.81 -10.12
CA ASP A 284 22.76 -46.89 -11.27
C ASP A 284 22.98 -48.36 -11.69
N ALA A 285 23.95 -48.60 -12.55
CA ALA A 285 24.29 -49.93 -13.02
C ALA A 285 24.74 -50.90 -11.89
N SER A 286 25.20 -50.38 -10.78
CA SER A 286 25.61 -51.15 -9.58
C SER A 286 24.45 -51.44 -8.60
N GLY A 287 23.26 -50.91 -8.88
CA GLY A 287 22.07 -51.12 -8.06
C GLY A 287 21.54 -49.85 -7.37
N PRO A 288 20.61 -50.03 -6.43
CA PRO A 288 20.01 -48.90 -5.70
C PRO A 288 21.01 -48.14 -4.84
N LYS A 289 20.83 -46.85 -4.77
CA LYS A 289 21.64 -45.92 -3.94
C LYS A 289 20.78 -45.32 -2.84
N HIS A 290 21.40 -45.07 -1.71
CA HIS A 290 20.78 -44.51 -0.49
C HIS A 290 21.53 -43.26 -0.08
N LEU A 291 20.80 -42.23 0.37
CA LEU A 291 21.40 -41.08 1.02
C LEU A 291 21.25 -41.24 2.53
N ASN A 292 22.36 -41.18 3.27
CA ASN A 292 22.38 -41.14 4.71
C ASN A 292 23.44 -40.15 5.19
N ILE A 293 22.97 -38.97 5.65
CA ILE A 293 23.85 -37.88 6.08
C ILE A 293 23.48 -37.44 7.49
N LYS A 294 24.46 -37.41 8.38
CA LYS A 294 24.31 -36.79 9.71
C LYS A 294 24.54 -35.29 9.56
N LEU A 295 23.59 -34.49 10.01
CA LEU A 295 23.60 -33.04 9.93
C LEU A 295 23.56 -32.43 11.34
N SER A 296 24.51 -31.56 11.65
CA SER A 296 24.50 -30.78 12.89
C SER A 296 23.85 -29.42 12.69
N ARG A 297 23.28 -28.85 13.76
CA ARG A 297 22.80 -27.48 13.79
C ARG A 297 23.88 -26.50 13.36
N ALA A 298 25.09 -26.63 13.89
CA ALA A 298 26.22 -25.77 13.53
C ALA A 298 26.52 -25.80 12.03
N LYS A 299 26.40 -26.96 11.39
CA LYS A 299 26.59 -27.08 9.93
C LYS A 299 25.47 -26.36 9.17
N LEU A 300 24.21 -26.56 9.56
CA LEU A 300 23.07 -25.82 8.96
C LEU A 300 23.28 -24.32 9.12
N GLU A 301 23.59 -23.84 10.31
CA GLU A 301 23.83 -22.42 10.58
C GLU A 301 24.94 -21.83 9.68
N SER A 302 26.02 -22.57 9.47
CA SER A 302 27.12 -22.14 8.57
C SER A 302 26.69 -22.06 7.09
N ILE A 303 25.75 -22.90 6.66
CA ILE A 303 25.24 -22.93 5.27
C ILE A 303 24.34 -21.73 4.98
N VAL A 304 23.61 -21.23 6.00
CA VAL A 304 22.57 -20.21 5.85
C VAL A 304 22.89 -18.88 6.50
N GLU A 305 24.11 -18.69 7.00
CA GLU A 305 24.53 -17.49 7.74
C GLU A 305 24.29 -16.20 6.94
N ASP A 306 24.63 -16.20 5.65
CA ASP A 306 24.42 -15.07 4.75
C ASP A 306 22.94 -14.72 4.55
N LEU A 307 22.04 -15.71 4.59
CA LEU A 307 20.60 -15.48 4.51
C LEU A 307 20.10 -14.78 5.79
N ILE A 308 20.60 -15.18 6.96
CA ILE A 308 20.25 -14.55 8.22
C ILE A 308 20.77 -13.11 8.25
N ASP A 309 22.00 -12.87 7.77
CA ASP A 309 22.60 -11.54 7.72
C ASP A 309 21.87 -10.56 6.79
N ARG A 310 21.17 -11.05 5.78
CA ARG A 310 20.30 -10.22 4.91
C ARG A 310 19.17 -9.53 5.66
N THR A 311 18.80 -9.99 6.84
CA THR A 311 17.75 -9.35 7.67
C THR A 311 18.23 -8.09 8.38
N VAL A 312 19.55 -7.88 8.51
CA VAL A 312 20.14 -6.81 9.32
C VAL A 312 19.85 -5.43 8.74
N GLU A 313 20.12 -5.25 7.44
CA GLU A 313 19.92 -3.93 6.79
C GLU A 313 18.47 -3.47 6.76
N PRO A 314 17.47 -4.32 6.42
CA PRO A 314 16.07 -3.94 6.54
C PRO A 314 15.68 -3.51 7.96
N CYS A 315 16.19 -4.19 9.00
CA CYS A 315 15.93 -3.81 10.39
C CYS A 315 16.49 -2.41 10.73
N LYS A 316 17.71 -2.13 10.33
CA LYS A 316 18.33 -0.80 10.53
C LYS A 316 17.53 0.30 9.82
N LYS A 317 17.12 0.04 8.59
CA LYS A 317 16.34 0.98 7.79
C LYS A 317 14.97 1.25 8.42
N ALA A 318 14.24 0.21 8.83
CA ALA A 318 12.95 0.37 9.49
C ALA A 318 13.06 1.21 10.77
N MET A 319 14.09 0.99 11.59
CA MET A 319 14.33 1.82 12.77
C MET A 319 14.65 3.27 12.41
N ALA A 320 15.48 3.50 11.39
CA ALA A 320 15.82 4.84 10.92
C ALA A 320 14.58 5.58 10.39
N ASP A 321 13.75 4.90 9.58
CA ASP A 321 12.51 5.48 9.02
C ASP A 321 11.48 5.81 10.12
N ALA A 322 11.42 5.02 11.19
CA ALA A 322 10.59 5.30 12.36
C ALA A 322 11.19 6.37 13.29
N GLY A 323 12.43 6.80 13.05
CA GLY A 323 13.12 7.76 13.92
C GLY A 323 13.49 7.20 15.29
N VAL A 324 13.70 5.87 15.41
CA VAL A 324 13.99 5.19 16.67
C VAL A 324 15.34 4.45 16.62
N THR A 325 15.91 4.25 17.80
CA THR A 325 17.10 3.45 18.03
C THR A 325 16.73 2.10 18.68
N PRO A 326 17.63 1.10 18.71
CA PRO A 326 17.35 -0.16 19.42
C PRO A 326 16.95 0.03 20.89
N SER A 327 17.41 1.11 21.55
CA SER A 327 17.06 1.41 22.95
C SER A 327 15.62 1.87 23.13
N ASP A 328 15.02 2.46 22.09
CA ASP A 328 13.64 2.96 22.12
C ASP A 328 12.62 1.82 21.92
N ILE A 329 13.04 0.70 21.35
CA ILE A 329 12.21 -0.48 21.18
C ILE A 329 11.98 -1.13 22.54
N SER A 330 10.75 -1.19 23.01
CA SER A 330 10.40 -1.82 24.30
C SER A 330 10.39 -3.35 24.21
N GLU A 331 9.83 -3.90 23.15
CA GLU A 331 9.69 -5.34 22.92
C GLU A 331 9.96 -5.69 21.46
N VAL A 332 10.43 -6.91 21.21
CA VAL A 332 10.57 -7.50 19.88
C VAL A 332 9.71 -8.75 19.80
N ILE A 333 8.75 -8.76 18.89
CA ILE A 333 7.85 -9.88 18.64
C ILE A 333 8.37 -10.68 17.45
N LEU A 334 8.41 -11.99 17.60
CA LEU A 334 8.78 -12.92 16.54
C LEU A 334 7.53 -13.49 15.87
N VAL A 335 7.51 -13.43 14.55
CA VAL A 335 6.47 -13.97 13.68
C VAL A 335 7.11 -14.83 12.60
N GLY A 336 6.39 -15.85 12.14
CA GLY A 336 6.87 -16.78 11.12
C GLY A 336 7.69 -17.95 11.67
N GLY A 337 7.54 -19.11 11.04
CA GLY A 337 8.15 -20.37 11.51
C GLY A 337 9.68 -20.35 11.56
N MET A 338 10.33 -19.57 10.71
CA MET A 338 11.80 -19.45 10.67
C MET A 338 12.37 -18.75 11.90
N THR A 339 11.60 -17.97 12.63
CA THR A 339 12.02 -17.34 13.89
C THR A 339 12.20 -18.32 15.03
N ARG A 340 11.81 -19.57 14.85
CA ARG A 340 12.11 -20.67 15.80
C ARG A 340 13.56 -21.09 15.75
N MET A 341 14.30 -20.79 14.68
CA MET A 341 15.70 -21.14 14.52
C MET A 341 16.56 -20.38 15.56
N PRO A 342 17.36 -21.08 16.40
CA PRO A 342 18.16 -20.43 17.44
C PRO A 342 19.08 -19.33 16.91
N LYS A 343 19.72 -19.53 15.76
CA LYS A 343 20.61 -18.54 15.15
C LYS A 343 19.88 -17.27 14.71
N VAL A 344 18.63 -17.38 14.26
CA VAL A 344 17.76 -16.23 13.96
C VAL A 344 17.46 -15.45 15.23
N GLN A 345 17.10 -16.12 16.33
CA GLN A 345 16.84 -15.45 17.61
C GLN A 345 18.08 -14.75 18.17
N GLU A 346 19.26 -15.36 18.02
CA GLU A 346 20.55 -14.75 18.37
C GLU A 346 20.79 -13.47 17.56
N LYS A 347 20.55 -13.51 16.25
CA LYS A 347 20.69 -12.35 15.36
C LYS A 347 19.72 -11.23 15.74
N VAL A 348 18.48 -11.54 16.04
CA VAL A 348 17.47 -10.56 16.53
C VAL A 348 17.95 -9.88 17.81
N LYS A 349 18.47 -10.66 18.76
CA LYS A 349 19.06 -10.12 20.00
C LYS A 349 20.25 -9.20 19.71
N GLU A 350 21.10 -9.56 18.75
CA GLU A 350 22.23 -8.72 18.32
C GLU A 350 21.75 -7.39 17.74
N ILE A 351 20.73 -7.41 16.85
CA ILE A 351 20.20 -6.21 16.17
C ILE A 351 19.54 -5.26 17.17
N PHE A 352 18.68 -5.76 18.07
CA PHE A 352 17.86 -4.95 18.96
C PHE A 352 18.41 -4.80 20.37
N GLY A 353 19.52 -5.49 20.72
CA GLY A 353 20.16 -5.42 22.03
C GLY A 353 19.34 -6.02 23.17
N LYS A 354 18.30 -6.80 22.87
CA LYS A 354 17.41 -7.44 23.86
C LYS A 354 16.88 -8.79 23.40
N GLU A 355 16.46 -9.61 24.36
CA GLU A 355 15.81 -10.89 24.05
C GLU A 355 14.47 -10.65 23.36
N PRO A 356 14.16 -11.36 22.28
CA PRO A 356 12.84 -11.33 21.68
C PRO A 356 11.79 -11.94 22.61
N HIS A 357 10.58 -11.43 22.53
CA HIS A 357 9.44 -11.95 23.29
C HIS A 357 9.08 -13.38 22.84
N LYS A 358 8.97 -14.30 23.81
CA LYS A 358 8.72 -15.73 23.56
C LYS A 358 7.31 -16.20 23.97
N GLY A 359 6.46 -15.29 24.43
CA GLY A 359 5.11 -15.62 24.94
C GLY A 359 4.04 -15.82 23.89
N VAL A 360 4.35 -15.58 22.60
CA VAL A 360 3.42 -15.69 21.48
C VAL A 360 3.88 -16.82 20.56
N ASN A 361 2.95 -17.63 20.06
CA ASN A 361 3.27 -18.66 19.06
C ASN A 361 3.48 -17.97 17.68
N PRO A 362 4.69 -18.02 17.11
CA PRO A 362 5.00 -17.29 15.87
C PRO A 362 4.24 -17.79 14.63
N ASP A 363 3.71 -19.01 14.65
CA ASP A 363 2.92 -19.58 13.55
C ASP A 363 1.43 -19.23 13.64
N GLU A 364 0.96 -18.73 14.77
CA GLU A 364 -0.46 -18.55 15.08
C GLU A 364 -0.83 -17.10 15.40
N VAL A 365 0.14 -16.30 15.84
CA VAL A 365 -0.08 -14.95 16.38
C VAL A 365 -0.84 -14.02 15.41
N VAL A 366 -0.57 -14.12 14.12
CA VAL A 366 -1.21 -13.31 13.08
C VAL A 366 -2.70 -13.67 12.93
N ALA A 367 -3.03 -14.96 12.91
CA ALA A 367 -4.42 -15.42 12.86
C ALA A 367 -5.19 -15.05 14.14
N VAL A 368 -4.55 -15.12 15.31
CA VAL A 368 -5.10 -14.67 16.59
C VAL A 368 -5.47 -13.18 16.50
N GLY A 369 -4.55 -12.34 16.05
CA GLY A 369 -4.80 -10.90 15.89
C GLY A 369 -5.90 -10.58 14.88
N ALA A 370 -5.97 -11.34 13.78
CA ALA A 370 -7.05 -11.21 12.81
C ALA A 370 -8.43 -11.58 13.41
N ALA A 371 -8.49 -12.62 14.27
CA ALA A 371 -9.70 -12.99 14.96
C ALA A 371 -10.13 -11.92 15.99
N ILE A 372 -9.18 -11.35 16.75
CA ILE A 372 -9.44 -10.24 17.68
C ILE A 372 -10.02 -9.05 16.91
N GLN A 373 -9.43 -8.70 15.75
CA GLN A 373 -9.95 -7.63 14.89
C GLN A 373 -11.39 -7.93 14.41
N GLY A 374 -11.68 -9.19 14.09
CA GLY A 374 -13.04 -9.63 13.79
C GLY A 374 -13.99 -9.37 14.97
N GLY A 375 -13.57 -9.70 16.19
CA GLY A 375 -14.31 -9.42 17.42
C GLY A 375 -14.53 -7.93 17.68
N VAL A 376 -13.53 -7.09 17.40
CA VAL A 376 -13.65 -5.62 17.46
C VAL A 376 -14.73 -5.11 16.50
N LEU A 377 -14.68 -5.57 15.23
CA LEU A 377 -15.65 -5.16 14.20
C LEU A 377 -17.09 -5.60 14.50
N MET A 378 -17.25 -6.70 15.23
CA MET A 378 -18.56 -7.21 15.67
C MET A 378 -19.04 -6.61 17.00
N GLY A 379 -18.18 -5.86 17.70
CA GLY A 379 -18.47 -5.27 19.00
C GLY A 379 -18.26 -6.21 20.20
N ASP A 380 -17.68 -7.37 19.97
CA ASP A 380 -17.36 -8.37 21.02
C ASP A 380 -16.13 -7.95 21.86
N VAL A 381 -15.23 -7.14 21.27
CA VAL A 381 -14.04 -6.57 21.92
C VAL A 381 -14.14 -5.04 21.81
N LYS A 382 -14.04 -4.33 22.94
CA LYS A 382 -14.39 -2.89 22.98
C LYS A 382 -13.21 -1.93 23.13
N ASP A 383 -12.04 -2.41 23.57
CA ASP A 383 -10.97 -1.53 24.03
C ASP A 383 -9.76 -1.48 23.08
N VAL A 384 -9.95 -1.77 21.79
CA VAL A 384 -8.88 -1.79 20.80
C VAL A 384 -9.26 -0.97 19.58
N LEU A 385 -8.39 -0.05 19.18
CA LEU A 385 -8.51 0.73 17.94
C LEU A 385 -7.28 0.49 17.07
N LEU A 386 -7.50 -0.10 15.89
CA LEU A 386 -6.44 -0.32 14.92
C LEU A 386 -6.32 0.88 13.99
N LEU A 387 -5.16 1.49 13.97
CA LEU A 387 -4.79 2.53 13.00
C LEU A 387 -3.70 2.00 12.06
N ASP A 388 -3.87 2.24 10.78
CA ASP A 388 -2.87 1.99 9.73
C ASP A 388 -2.57 3.31 9.03
N VAL A 389 -1.46 3.40 8.29
CA VAL A 389 -1.02 4.64 7.66
C VAL A 389 -0.71 4.46 6.18
N THR A 390 -0.83 5.55 5.42
CA THR A 390 -0.43 5.58 4.01
C THR A 390 1.10 5.55 3.88
N PRO A 391 1.68 4.67 3.05
CA PRO A 391 3.14 4.57 2.91
C PRO A 391 3.78 5.74 2.17
N LEU A 392 3.04 6.40 1.28
CA LEU A 392 3.44 7.56 0.49
C LEU A 392 2.28 8.54 0.34
N SER A 393 2.60 9.80 0.05
CA SER A 393 1.62 10.84 -0.26
C SER A 393 0.85 10.53 -1.54
N LEU A 394 -0.44 10.92 -1.55
CA LEU A 394 -1.36 10.76 -2.67
C LEU A 394 -1.89 12.12 -3.10
N GLY A 395 -2.00 12.34 -4.40
CA GLY A 395 -2.46 13.61 -4.94
C GLY A 395 -2.73 13.55 -6.44
N ILE A 396 -2.97 14.71 -7.01
CA ILE A 396 -3.26 14.87 -8.43
C ILE A 396 -2.26 15.81 -9.11
N GLU A 397 -2.16 15.70 -10.43
CA GLU A 397 -1.48 16.70 -11.26
C GLU A 397 -2.37 17.93 -11.41
N THR A 398 -1.80 19.10 -11.18
CA THR A 398 -2.43 20.39 -11.37
C THR A 398 -1.67 21.22 -12.41
N LEU A 399 -2.18 22.42 -12.72
CA LEU A 399 -1.65 23.28 -13.76
C LEU A 399 -0.12 23.45 -13.68
N GLY A 400 0.54 23.21 -14.82
CA GLY A 400 2.00 23.26 -14.93
C GLY A 400 2.71 21.96 -14.51
N GLY A 401 1.96 20.85 -14.33
CA GLY A 401 2.54 19.55 -13.95
C GLY A 401 2.94 19.46 -12.48
N VAL A 402 2.38 20.32 -11.63
CA VAL A 402 2.64 20.31 -10.18
C VAL A 402 1.90 19.15 -9.53
N PHE A 403 2.55 18.45 -8.60
CA PHE A 403 1.92 17.44 -7.76
C PHE A 403 1.27 18.10 -6.54
N THR A 404 -0.06 18.17 -6.55
CA THR A 404 -0.84 18.69 -5.42
C THR A 404 -1.25 17.54 -4.53
N ARG A 405 -0.70 17.48 -3.33
CA ARG A 405 -0.97 16.45 -2.31
C ARG A 405 -2.33 16.71 -1.67
N LEU A 406 -3.16 15.68 -1.58
CA LEU A 406 -4.41 15.69 -0.82
C LEU A 406 -4.27 14.85 0.45
N ILE A 407 -3.51 13.77 0.39
CA ILE A 407 -3.22 12.92 1.55
C ILE A 407 -1.71 12.82 1.68
N ASP A 408 -1.19 13.22 2.84
CA ASP A 408 0.23 13.16 3.14
C ASP A 408 0.66 11.74 3.53
N ARG A 409 1.93 11.42 3.32
CA ARG A 409 2.58 10.22 3.85
C ARG A 409 2.32 10.09 5.35
N ASN A 410 2.17 8.87 5.82
CA ASN A 410 1.87 8.53 7.22
C ASN A 410 0.52 9.06 7.74
N THR A 411 -0.41 9.39 6.85
CA THR A 411 -1.78 9.68 7.27
C THR A 411 -2.48 8.39 7.70
N THR A 412 -3.09 8.43 8.87
CA THR A 412 -3.88 7.31 9.42
C THR A 412 -5.08 6.99 8.52
N ILE A 413 -5.32 5.71 8.29
CA ILE A 413 -6.47 5.21 7.52
C ILE A 413 -7.45 4.41 8.41
N PRO A 414 -8.75 4.42 8.10
CA PRO A 414 -9.40 5.05 6.93
C PRO A 414 -9.37 6.58 7.00
N THR A 415 -9.27 7.23 5.82
CA THR A 415 -9.27 8.69 5.74
C THR A 415 -9.99 9.16 4.48
N ARG A 416 -10.60 10.35 4.57
CA ARG A 416 -11.23 11.01 3.44
C ARG A 416 -10.82 12.47 3.41
N LYS A 417 -10.30 12.92 2.26
CA LYS A 417 -9.90 14.30 2.03
C LYS A 417 -10.47 14.79 0.71
N SER A 418 -10.97 16.03 0.70
CA SER A 418 -11.52 16.66 -0.49
C SER A 418 -10.91 18.04 -0.67
N GLN A 419 -10.69 18.43 -1.92
CA GLN A 419 -10.24 19.76 -2.29
C GLN A 419 -10.93 20.21 -3.57
N VAL A 420 -11.24 21.50 -3.67
CA VAL A 420 -11.88 22.09 -4.85
C VAL A 420 -10.81 22.63 -5.79
N PHE A 421 -10.91 22.24 -7.04
CA PHE A 421 -10.09 22.68 -8.17
C PHE A 421 -10.97 23.37 -9.21
N SER A 422 -10.34 23.93 -10.23
CA SER A 422 -11.05 24.60 -11.32
C SER A 422 -10.42 24.27 -12.68
N THR A 423 -11.04 24.80 -13.76
CA THR A 423 -10.54 24.65 -15.12
C THR A 423 -9.35 25.57 -15.38
N ALA A 424 -8.43 25.12 -16.25
CA ALA A 424 -7.24 25.85 -16.67
C ALA A 424 -7.49 26.78 -17.86
N GLU A 425 -8.52 26.51 -18.68
CA GLU A 425 -8.84 27.22 -19.91
C GLU A 425 -10.29 27.70 -19.96
N ASP A 426 -10.54 28.78 -20.73
CA ASP A 426 -11.88 29.29 -20.94
C ASP A 426 -12.70 28.30 -21.78
N GLY A 427 -13.95 28.08 -21.38
CA GLY A 427 -14.88 27.22 -22.12
C GLY A 427 -14.58 25.73 -22.04
N GLN A 428 -13.67 25.30 -21.15
CA GLN A 428 -13.30 23.90 -20.95
C GLN A 428 -14.51 23.10 -20.46
N THR A 429 -14.86 22.02 -21.17
CA THR A 429 -16.03 21.18 -20.89
C THR A 429 -15.70 19.83 -20.26
N ALA A 430 -14.42 19.54 -20.10
CA ALA A 430 -13.91 18.32 -19.48
C ALA A 430 -12.60 18.58 -18.73
N VAL A 431 -12.33 17.81 -17.68
CA VAL A 431 -11.04 17.80 -16.99
C VAL A 431 -10.55 16.36 -16.83
N THR A 432 -9.28 16.13 -17.11
CA THR A 432 -8.60 14.86 -16.84
C THR A 432 -7.99 14.90 -15.46
N ILE A 433 -8.40 13.99 -14.59
CA ILE A 433 -7.84 13.81 -13.26
C ILE A 433 -6.78 12.71 -13.35
N ARG A 434 -5.52 13.08 -13.14
CA ARG A 434 -4.37 12.17 -13.11
C ARG A 434 -3.91 12.02 -11.67
N VAL A 435 -3.95 10.79 -11.15
CA VAL A 435 -3.67 10.48 -9.76
C VAL A 435 -2.27 9.91 -9.61
N PHE A 436 -1.50 10.49 -8.70
CA PHE A 436 -0.11 10.13 -8.46
C PHE A 436 0.14 9.75 -7.00
N GLN A 437 1.21 8.98 -6.81
CA GLN A 437 1.75 8.59 -5.51
C GLN A 437 3.24 8.88 -5.45
N GLY A 438 3.71 9.52 -4.37
CA GLY A 438 5.12 9.81 -4.16
C GLY A 438 5.36 11.09 -3.36
N GLU A 439 6.64 11.50 -3.28
CA GLU A 439 7.07 12.62 -2.44
C GLU A 439 7.69 13.79 -3.22
N ARG A 440 7.78 13.68 -4.56
CA ARG A 440 8.33 14.74 -5.41
C ARG A 440 7.30 15.84 -5.69
N GLU A 441 7.76 17.07 -5.89
CA GLU A 441 6.89 18.24 -6.10
C GLU A 441 6.27 18.31 -7.50
N MET A 442 6.89 17.64 -8.49
CA MET A 442 6.37 17.57 -9.85
C MET A 442 5.70 16.21 -10.11
N ALA A 443 4.51 16.22 -10.74
CA ALA A 443 3.75 15.02 -11.01
C ALA A 443 4.53 13.97 -11.84
N ALA A 444 5.28 14.43 -12.86
CA ALA A 444 6.06 13.55 -13.72
C ALA A 444 7.17 12.77 -12.99
N ASP A 445 7.61 13.25 -11.83
CA ASP A 445 8.65 12.62 -11.02
C ASP A 445 8.07 11.65 -9.97
N ASN A 446 6.74 11.47 -9.95
CA ASN A 446 6.00 10.56 -9.09
C ASN A 446 5.37 9.42 -9.89
N LYS A 447 4.85 8.42 -9.20
CA LYS A 447 4.20 7.28 -9.83
C LYS A 447 2.75 7.59 -10.19
N LEU A 448 2.42 7.48 -11.48
CA LEU A 448 1.03 7.53 -11.94
C LEU A 448 0.28 6.27 -11.50
N LEU A 449 -0.80 6.44 -10.75
CA LEU A 449 -1.68 5.35 -10.31
C LEU A 449 -2.85 5.11 -11.25
N GLY A 450 -3.35 6.17 -11.89
CA GLY A 450 -4.46 6.09 -12.82
C GLY A 450 -4.94 7.47 -13.26
N GLN A 451 -5.83 7.47 -14.22
CA GLN A 451 -6.47 8.71 -14.72
C GLN A 451 -7.92 8.46 -15.16
N PHE A 452 -8.73 9.50 -15.09
CA PHE A 452 -10.11 9.48 -15.59
C PHE A 452 -10.56 10.88 -15.96
N ASP A 453 -11.59 10.97 -16.82
CA ASP A 453 -12.12 12.23 -17.32
C ASP A 453 -13.48 12.55 -16.69
N LEU A 454 -13.61 13.73 -16.11
CA LEU A 454 -14.90 14.32 -15.78
C LEU A 454 -15.36 15.17 -16.95
N VAL A 455 -16.43 14.73 -17.62
CA VAL A 455 -16.97 15.38 -18.83
C VAL A 455 -18.30 16.06 -18.57
N GLY A 456 -18.65 17.01 -19.44
CA GLY A 456 -19.96 17.70 -19.39
C GLY A 456 -20.01 18.80 -18.35
N ILE A 457 -18.88 19.44 -18.09
CA ILE A 457 -18.78 20.70 -17.36
C ILE A 457 -19.36 21.80 -18.25
N PRO A 458 -20.27 22.67 -17.76
CA PRO A 458 -20.76 23.79 -18.54
C PRO A 458 -19.63 24.73 -18.93
N PRO A 459 -19.58 25.22 -20.21
CA PRO A 459 -18.59 26.19 -20.60
C PRO A 459 -18.66 27.45 -19.74
N ALA A 460 -17.53 27.82 -19.14
CA ALA A 460 -17.38 29.01 -18.30
C ALA A 460 -15.95 29.55 -18.41
N PRO A 461 -15.70 30.79 -17.99
CA PRO A 461 -14.34 31.28 -17.86
C PRO A 461 -13.50 30.38 -16.94
N ARG A 462 -12.22 30.25 -17.28
CA ARG A 462 -11.28 29.51 -16.43
C ARG A 462 -11.31 29.98 -14.98
N GLY A 463 -11.15 29.08 -14.04
CA GLY A 463 -11.21 29.41 -12.61
C GLY A 463 -12.62 29.52 -12.03
N MET A 464 -13.69 29.52 -12.84
CA MET A 464 -15.08 29.62 -12.38
C MET A 464 -15.70 28.26 -12.02
N PRO A 465 -15.55 27.18 -12.82
CA PRO A 465 -16.06 25.86 -12.45
C PRO A 465 -15.46 25.37 -11.14
N GLN A 466 -16.26 24.74 -10.30
CA GLN A 466 -15.82 24.16 -9.03
C GLN A 466 -15.88 22.65 -9.12
N ILE A 467 -14.71 22.03 -9.18
CA ILE A 467 -14.54 20.57 -9.27
C ILE A 467 -13.97 20.07 -7.96
N GLU A 468 -14.79 19.37 -7.19
CA GLU A 468 -14.39 18.76 -5.94
C GLU A 468 -13.77 17.39 -6.21
N VAL A 469 -12.47 17.26 -5.92
CA VAL A 469 -11.75 15.97 -5.97
C VAL A 469 -11.67 15.41 -4.57
N THR A 470 -12.13 14.17 -4.42
CA THR A 470 -12.16 13.46 -3.14
C THR A 470 -11.32 12.21 -3.23
N PHE A 471 -10.41 12.06 -2.28
CA PHE A 471 -9.68 10.81 -2.00
C PHE A 471 -10.32 10.14 -0.80
N ASP A 472 -10.74 8.90 -0.95
CA ASP A 472 -11.36 8.09 0.08
C ASP A 472 -10.58 6.78 0.20
N ILE A 473 -9.83 6.63 1.29
CA ILE A 473 -9.05 5.43 1.60
C ILE A 473 -9.81 4.66 2.67
N ASP A 474 -10.20 3.44 2.32
CA ASP A 474 -10.91 2.58 3.26
C ASP A 474 -9.95 1.97 4.31
N ALA A 475 -10.52 1.28 5.30
CA ALA A 475 -9.75 0.60 6.34
C ALA A 475 -8.86 -0.54 5.81
N ASN A 476 -9.01 -0.93 4.56
CA ASN A 476 -8.19 -1.94 3.89
C ASN A 476 -7.02 -1.33 3.10
N GLY A 477 -6.89 0.01 3.10
CA GLY A 477 -5.90 0.74 2.31
C GLY A 477 -6.26 0.87 0.83
N ILE A 478 -7.52 0.62 0.45
CA ILE A 478 -7.98 0.75 -0.94
C ILE A 478 -8.37 2.20 -1.19
N VAL A 479 -7.80 2.79 -2.24
CA VAL A 479 -7.97 4.19 -2.61
C VAL A 479 -9.06 4.33 -3.66
N ASN A 480 -10.09 5.11 -3.37
CA ASN A 480 -11.09 5.55 -4.33
C ASN A 480 -10.93 7.06 -4.56
N VAL A 481 -10.84 7.48 -5.82
CA VAL A 481 -10.76 8.90 -6.16
C VAL A 481 -11.98 9.26 -6.99
N SER A 482 -12.71 10.30 -6.57
CA SER A 482 -13.83 10.86 -7.32
C SER A 482 -13.61 12.34 -7.63
N ALA A 483 -14.18 12.79 -8.73
CA ALA A 483 -14.25 14.19 -9.11
C ALA A 483 -15.70 14.56 -9.41
N LYS A 484 -16.19 15.65 -8.81
CA LYS A 484 -17.56 16.11 -8.90
C LYS A 484 -17.62 17.59 -9.31
N ASP A 485 -18.33 17.89 -10.38
CA ASP A 485 -18.69 19.28 -10.70
C ASP A 485 -19.84 19.75 -9.77
N LYS A 486 -19.57 20.75 -8.94
CA LYS A 486 -20.54 21.29 -7.97
C LYS A 486 -21.75 21.96 -8.61
N ALA A 487 -21.63 22.45 -9.83
CA ALA A 487 -22.74 23.12 -10.53
C ALA A 487 -23.76 22.13 -11.10
N THR A 488 -23.29 21.04 -11.71
CA THR A 488 -24.13 20.05 -12.37
C THR A 488 -24.37 18.80 -11.55
N ASN A 489 -23.64 18.60 -10.45
CA ASN A 489 -23.58 17.37 -9.67
C ASN A 489 -23.12 16.13 -10.45
N LYS A 490 -22.57 16.33 -11.66
CA LYS A 490 -21.93 15.23 -12.39
C LYS A 490 -20.68 14.78 -11.65
N GLU A 491 -20.54 13.48 -11.52
CA GLU A 491 -19.45 12.84 -10.79
C GLU A 491 -18.89 11.69 -11.61
N GLN A 492 -17.58 11.55 -11.58
CA GLN A 492 -16.85 10.38 -12.05
C GLN A 492 -15.89 9.92 -10.96
N ALA A 493 -15.68 8.62 -10.87
CA ALA A 493 -14.80 8.04 -9.90
C ALA A 493 -13.97 6.94 -10.54
N ILE A 494 -12.76 6.79 -10.02
CA ILE A 494 -11.90 5.64 -10.31
C ILE A 494 -11.56 4.95 -9.00
N ARG A 495 -11.67 3.64 -9.00
CA ARG A 495 -11.03 2.81 -8.01
C ARG A 495 -9.63 2.53 -8.51
N ILE A 496 -8.64 3.01 -7.78
CA ILE A 496 -7.26 2.91 -8.23
C ILE A 496 -6.80 1.48 -8.05
N GLN A 497 -6.54 0.86 -9.17
CA GLN A 497 -5.76 -0.36 -9.25
C GLN A 497 -4.34 0.07 -9.58
N ALA A 498 -3.44 0.03 -8.60
CA ALA A 498 -2.05 0.36 -8.85
C ALA A 498 -1.50 -0.58 -9.93
N SER A 499 -1.09 -0.04 -11.05
CA SER A 499 -0.44 -0.80 -12.12
C SER A 499 0.98 -1.18 -11.69
N GLY A 500 1.15 -2.40 -11.16
CA GLY A 500 2.42 -2.90 -10.64
C GLY A 500 2.81 -2.25 -9.33
N GLY A 501 2.83 -3.01 -8.25
CA GLY A 501 3.15 -2.50 -6.92
C GLY A 501 4.53 -1.87 -6.84
N LEU A 502 4.64 -0.89 -5.96
CA LEU A 502 5.94 -0.43 -5.49
C LEU A 502 6.44 -1.45 -4.47
N SER A 503 7.66 -1.93 -4.62
CA SER A 503 8.35 -2.65 -3.56
C SER A 503 8.78 -1.66 -2.47
N ASP A 504 9.07 -2.16 -1.26
CA ASP A 504 9.62 -1.30 -0.20
C ASP A 504 10.90 -0.59 -0.64
N ALA A 505 11.73 -1.27 -1.46
CA ALA A 505 12.91 -0.67 -2.07
C ALA A 505 12.55 0.48 -3.04
N ASP A 506 11.45 0.38 -3.77
CA ASP A 506 10.97 1.46 -4.64
C ASP A 506 10.44 2.63 -3.81
N ILE A 507 9.70 2.36 -2.73
CA ILE A 507 9.20 3.37 -1.80
C ILE A 507 10.37 4.11 -1.16
N GLU A 508 11.35 3.38 -0.62
CA GLU A 508 12.56 3.96 -0.02
C GLU A 508 13.35 4.81 -1.03
N LYS A 509 13.51 4.29 -2.25
CA LYS A 509 14.18 5.02 -3.32
C LYS A 509 13.43 6.31 -3.65
N MET A 510 12.10 6.27 -3.76
CA MET A 510 11.29 7.47 -4.05
C MET A 510 11.41 8.52 -2.93
N VAL A 511 11.46 8.09 -1.67
CA VAL A 511 11.66 8.99 -0.52
C VAL A 511 13.06 9.62 -0.57
N LYS A 512 14.11 8.84 -0.76
CA LYS A 512 15.49 9.34 -0.87
C LYS A 512 15.68 10.24 -2.08
N ASP A 513 15.11 9.88 -3.23
CA ASP A 513 15.15 10.71 -4.43
C ASP A 513 14.43 12.04 -4.20
N ALA A 514 13.33 12.05 -3.44
CA ALA A 514 12.62 13.27 -3.06
C ALA A 514 13.47 14.14 -2.12
N GLU A 515 14.08 13.56 -1.10
CA GLU A 515 14.98 14.27 -0.18
C GLU A 515 16.21 14.85 -0.90
N ALA A 516 16.84 14.05 -1.77
CA ALA A 516 18.03 14.48 -2.53
C ALA A 516 17.72 15.62 -3.52
N ASN A 517 16.49 15.70 -4.03
CA ASN A 517 16.08 16.71 -5.00
C ASN A 517 15.19 17.82 -4.40
N ALA A 518 14.95 17.83 -3.09
CA ALA A 518 14.01 18.72 -2.43
C ALA A 518 14.20 20.21 -2.78
N ASP A 519 15.44 20.70 -2.77
CA ASP A 519 15.76 22.11 -3.08
C ASP A 519 15.56 22.41 -4.58
N ALA A 520 15.91 21.48 -5.46
CA ALA A 520 15.73 21.63 -6.90
C ALA A 520 14.24 21.60 -7.28
N ASP A 521 13.50 20.68 -6.69
CA ASP A 521 12.06 20.53 -6.90
C ASP A 521 11.28 21.74 -6.38
N LYS A 522 11.66 22.25 -5.21
CA LYS A 522 11.06 23.47 -4.64
C LYS A 522 11.24 24.67 -5.57
N LYS A 523 12.45 24.87 -6.10
CA LYS A 523 12.73 25.95 -7.06
C LYS A 523 11.92 25.78 -8.35
N LYS A 524 11.84 24.56 -8.86
CA LYS A 524 11.07 24.23 -10.07
C LYS A 524 9.58 24.50 -9.86
N LYS A 525 9.03 24.07 -8.73
CA LYS A 525 7.64 24.34 -8.34
C LYS A 525 7.36 25.84 -8.22
N GLU A 526 8.22 26.56 -7.49
CA GLU A 526 8.08 28.02 -7.33
C GLU A 526 8.10 28.76 -8.67
N LEU A 527 8.95 28.32 -9.61
CA LEU A 527 8.98 28.87 -10.97
C LEU A 527 7.65 28.61 -11.72
N VAL A 528 7.16 27.36 -11.67
CA VAL A 528 5.90 26.98 -12.33
C VAL A 528 4.71 27.75 -11.71
N GLU A 529 4.63 27.85 -10.40
CA GLU A 529 3.58 28.59 -9.70
C GLU A 529 3.61 30.09 -10.05
N ALA A 530 4.80 30.68 -10.10
CA ALA A 530 4.97 32.08 -10.50
C ALA A 530 4.57 32.31 -11.97
N LYS A 531 4.91 31.39 -12.87
CA LYS A 531 4.48 31.43 -14.27
C LYS A 531 2.95 31.34 -14.38
N ASN A 532 2.33 30.38 -13.71
CA ASN A 532 0.87 30.20 -13.72
C ASN A 532 0.15 31.47 -13.19
N GLN A 533 0.66 32.07 -12.13
CA GLN A 533 0.14 33.31 -11.57
C GLN A 533 0.30 34.49 -12.54
N GLY A 534 1.47 34.63 -13.15
CA GLY A 534 1.74 35.68 -14.16
C GLY A 534 0.86 35.56 -15.38
N GLU A 535 0.71 34.37 -15.96
CA GLU A 535 -0.16 34.10 -17.09
C GLU A 535 -1.64 34.36 -16.76
N SER A 536 -2.07 33.99 -15.56
CA SER A 536 -3.43 34.26 -15.10
C SER A 536 -3.71 35.75 -14.96
N LEU A 537 -2.75 36.51 -14.45
CA LEU A 537 -2.88 37.96 -14.32
C LEU A 537 -2.86 38.65 -15.68
N VAL A 538 -1.99 38.26 -16.61
CA VAL A 538 -1.97 38.75 -18.00
C VAL A 538 -3.34 38.53 -18.65
N HIS A 539 -3.86 37.29 -18.57
CA HIS A 539 -5.15 36.95 -19.18
C HIS A 539 -6.31 37.81 -18.62
N SER A 540 -6.39 37.91 -17.29
CA SER A 540 -7.45 38.69 -16.65
C SER A 540 -7.35 40.16 -16.94
N THR A 541 -6.14 40.72 -17.01
CA THR A 541 -5.90 42.14 -17.32
C THR A 541 -6.19 42.43 -18.79
N GLU A 542 -5.77 41.60 -19.74
CA GLU A 542 -6.11 41.73 -21.17
C GLU A 542 -7.62 41.69 -21.41
N LYS A 543 -8.33 40.76 -20.72
CA LYS A 543 -9.79 40.68 -20.80
C LYS A 543 -10.44 41.97 -20.28
N THR A 544 -10.01 42.45 -19.13
CA THR A 544 -10.54 43.70 -18.55
C THR A 544 -10.25 44.91 -19.46
N LEU A 545 -9.05 44.99 -20.05
CA LEU A 545 -8.72 46.04 -21.04
C LEU A 545 -9.58 45.97 -22.30
N LYS A 546 -9.91 44.79 -22.77
CA LYS A 546 -10.77 44.59 -23.93
C LYS A 546 -12.21 45.00 -23.65
N GLU A 547 -12.72 44.70 -22.45
CA GLU A 547 -14.11 44.98 -22.06
C GLU A 547 -14.32 46.42 -21.61
N HIS A 548 -13.30 47.07 -21.04
CA HIS A 548 -13.44 48.37 -20.37
C HIS A 548 -12.33 49.41 -20.71
N GLY A 549 -11.43 49.08 -21.63
CA GLY A 549 -10.31 49.94 -21.97
C GLY A 549 -10.67 51.28 -22.61
N ASP A 550 -11.91 51.45 -23.02
CA ASP A 550 -12.51 52.71 -23.49
C ASP A 550 -12.87 53.69 -22.36
N LYS A 551 -12.90 53.18 -21.10
CA LYS A 551 -13.25 53.95 -19.89
C LYS A 551 -12.05 54.57 -19.18
N ILE A 552 -10.84 54.30 -19.65
CA ILE A 552 -9.59 54.86 -19.10
C ILE A 552 -8.88 55.74 -20.12
N SER A 553 -7.95 56.58 -19.65
CA SER A 553 -7.17 57.44 -20.55
C SER A 553 -6.23 56.63 -21.46
N PRO A 554 -5.93 57.11 -22.67
CA PRO A 554 -4.99 56.45 -23.59
C PRO A 554 -3.62 56.19 -22.96
N ALA A 555 -3.14 57.12 -22.12
CA ALA A 555 -1.84 56.96 -21.43
C ALA A 555 -1.85 55.85 -20.38
N GLU A 556 -2.96 55.69 -19.64
CA GLU A 556 -3.12 54.60 -18.67
C GLU A 556 -3.22 53.24 -19.36
N LYS A 557 -3.95 53.19 -20.49
CA LYS A 557 -4.06 52.00 -21.32
C LYS A 557 -2.70 51.53 -21.83
N GLU A 558 -1.92 52.47 -22.41
CA GLU A 558 -0.58 52.20 -22.90
C GLU A 558 0.37 51.72 -21.80
N ALA A 559 0.29 52.29 -20.58
CA ALA A 559 1.08 51.87 -19.46
C ALA A 559 0.79 50.41 -19.05
N ILE A 560 -0.49 50.00 -19.00
CA ILE A 560 -0.90 48.65 -18.68
C ILE A 560 -0.49 47.67 -19.79
N GLU A 561 -0.66 48.03 -21.07
CA GLU A 561 -0.20 47.21 -22.18
C GLU A 561 1.30 46.97 -22.17
N ASN A 562 2.10 47.99 -21.77
CA ASN A 562 3.54 47.82 -21.59
C ASN A 562 3.92 46.88 -20.44
N GLU A 563 3.21 46.94 -19.30
CA GLU A 563 3.43 45.98 -18.20
C GLU A 563 3.03 44.57 -18.59
N ILE A 564 1.93 44.39 -19.34
CA ILE A 564 1.55 43.09 -19.90
C ILE A 564 2.66 42.52 -20.79
N LYS A 565 3.20 43.34 -21.68
CA LYS A 565 4.29 42.95 -22.60
C LYS A 565 5.56 42.59 -21.81
N ALA A 566 5.90 43.40 -20.82
CA ALA A 566 7.06 43.13 -19.97
C ALA A 566 6.94 41.80 -19.20
N LEU A 567 5.76 41.51 -18.63
CA LEU A 567 5.51 40.27 -17.97
C LEU A 567 5.54 39.08 -18.93
N LYS A 568 4.94 39.18 -20.13
CA LYS A 568 5.02 38.13 -21.16
C LYS A 568 6.47 37.79 -21.51
N THR A 569 7.32 38.82 -21.70
CA THR A 569 8.74 38.61 -21.96
C THR A 569 9.47 37.94 -20.77
N ALA A 570 9.12 38.31 -19.53
CA ALA A 570 9.68 37.67 -18.34
C ALA A 570 9.27 36.20 -18.24
N LEU A 571 8.04 35.86 -18.58
CA LEU A 571 7.54 34.47 -18.59
C LEU A 571 8.28 33.59 -19.60
N GLU A 572 8.68 34.14 -20.76
CA GLU A 572 9.50 33.44 -21.76
C GLU A 572 10.96 33.21 -21.29
N ALA A 573 11.50 34.12 -20.49
CA ALA A 573 12.88 34.06 -20.00
C ALA A 573 13.08 33.10 -18.83
N GLU A 574 12.00 32.64 -18.18
CA GLU A 574 12.00 31.66 -17.08
C GLU A 574 12.82 32.09 -15.83
N ASP A 575 13.02 33.38 -15.62
CA ASP A 575 13.67 33.91 -14.41
C ASP A 575 12.63 34.20 -13.33
N LEU A 576 12.65 33.40 -12.25
CA LEU A 576 11.72 33.50 -11.14
C LEU A 576 11.64 34.89 -10.53
N THR A 577 12.79 35.55 -10.35
CA THR A 577 12.87 36.86 -9.71
C THR A 577 12.22 37.93 -10.58
N VAL A 578 12.53 37.92 -11.88
CA VAL A 578 11.98 38.84 -12.85
C VAL A 578 10.48 38.61 -13.04
N ILE A 579 10.03 37.34 -13.07
CA ILE A 579 8.60 37.01 -13.17
C ILE A 579 7.83 37.59 -11.98
N LYS A 580 8.30 37.36 -10.75
CA LYS A 580 7.67 37.88 -9.52
C LYS A 580 7.60 39.41 -9.54
N GLU A 581 8.70 40.08 -9.89
CA GLU A 581 8.76 41.55 -9.97
C GLU A 581 7.75 42.08 -11.00
N LYS A 582 7.70 41.52 -12.21
CA LYS A 582 6.78 41.97 -13.28
C LYS A 582 5.33 41.61 -12.98
N THR A 583 5.09 40.49 -12.29
CA THR A 583 3.74 40.13 -11.81
C THR A 583 3.22 41.18 -10.82
N GLU A 584 4.06 41.61 -9.88
CA GLU A 584 3.69 42.64 -8.91
C GLU A 584 3.45 43.99 -9.58
N SER A 585 4.31 44.38 -10.55
CA SER A 585 4.12 45.62 -11.34
C SER A 585 2.78 45.63 -12.11
N LEU A 586 2.45 44.52 -12.76
CA LEU A 586 1.17 44.39 -13.46
C LEU A 586 -0.02 44.35 -12.50
N MET A 587 0.10 43.74 -11.34
CA MET A 587 -0.94 43.74 -10.31
C MET A 587 -1.24 45.18 -9.84
N GLN A 588 -0.20 45.98 -9.58
CA GLN A 588 -0.38 47.39 -9.21
C GLN A 588 -1.02 48.22 -10.33
N ALA A 589 -0.64 47.96 -11.59
CA ALA A 589 -1.26 48.61 -12.73
C ALA A 589 -2.74 48.21 -12.88
N SER A 590 -3.08 46.96 -12.66
CA SER A 590 -4.46 46.44 -12.68
C SER A 590 -5.33 47.04 -11.58
N MET A 591 -4.78 47.26 -10.38
CA MET A 591 -5.49 47.93 -9.27
C MET A 591 -5.85 49.38 -9.65
N LYS A 592 -4.93 50.12 -10.28
CA LYS A 592 -5.19 51.48 -10.77
C LYS A 592 -6.28 51.50 -11.87
N LEU A 593 -6.30 50.47 -12.72
CA LEU A 593 -7.39 50.29 -13.71
C LEU A 593 -8.75 50.13 -13.02
N GLY A 594 -8.83 49.30 -11.98
CA GLY A 594 -10.04 49.13 -11.17
C GLY A 594 -10.51 50.44 -10.52
N GLU A 595 -9.60 51.20 -9.94
CA GLU A 595 -9.93 52.51 -9.37
C GLU A 595 -10.42 53.54 -10.40
N ALA A 596 -9.78 53.56 -11.58
CA ALA A 596 -10.20 54.46 -12.68
C ALA A 596 -11.58 54.07 -13.22
N MET A 597 -11.86 52.78 -13.33
CA MET A 597 -13.18 52.26 -13.74
C MET A 597 -14.27 52.65 -12.72
N TYR A 598 -13.99 52.51 -11.41
CA TYR A 598 -14.92 52.87 -10.36
C TYR A 598 -15.21 54.39 -10.38
N LYS A 599 -14.19 55.24 -10.57
CA LYS A 599 -14.33 56.69 -10.68
C LYS A 599 -15.14 57.08 -11.93
N ALA A 600 -14.89 56.43 -13.08
CA ALA A 600 -15.64 56.68 -14.32
C ALA A 600 -17.11 56.28 -14.17
N GLN A 601 -17.39 55.19 -13.51
CA GLN A 601 -18.76 54.71 -13.24
C GLN A 601 -19.50 55.61 -12.26
N ALA A 602 -18.83 56.13 -11.23
CA ALA A 602 -19.37 57.08 -10.28
C ALA A 602 -19.67 58.44 -10.92
N GLN A 603 -18.79 58.92 -11.88
CA GLN A 603 -19.02 60.12 -12.63
C GLN A 603 -20.19 60.00 -13.65
N ALA A 604 -20.35 58.83 -14.29
CA ALA A 604 -21.46 58.55 -15.15
C ALA A 604 -22.80 58.46 -14.41
N ALA A 605 -22.81 57.90 -13.19
CA ALA A 605 -23.97 57.88 -12.32
C ALA A 605 -24.33 59.27 -11.76
N GLY A 606 -23.31 60.10 -11.45
CA GLY A 606 -23.50 61.50 -11.05
C GLY A 606 -24.04 62.41 -12.18
N ALA A 607 -23.64 62.16 -13.43
CA ALA A 607 -24.15 62.85 -14.61
C ALA A 607 -25.61 62.46 -14.98
N ALA A 608 -26.00 61.23 -14.71
CA ALA A 608 -27.38 60.76 -14.90
C ALA A 608 -28.33 61.29 -13.80
N GLY A 609 -27.81 61.68 -12.63
CA GLY A 609 -28.57 62.25 -11.50
C GLY A 609 -28.88 63.75 -11.61
N ALA A 610 -28.24 64.48 -12.57
CA ALA A 610 -28.45 65.94 -12.74
C ALA A 610 -29.59 66.30 -13.73
N ALA A 611 -30.28 65.35 -14.32
CA ALA A 611 -31.35 65.61 -15.33
C ALA A 611 -32.76 65.23 -14.85
N GLY A 612 -33.04 65.19 -13.54
CA GLY A 612 -34.36 64.80 -13.02
C GLY A 612 -34.65 65.40 -11.63
N ALA A 613 -34.72 66.73 -11.53
CA ALA A 613 -35.28 67.39 -10.36
C ALA A 613 -36.76 67.69 -10.58
N GLY A 614 -37.65 67.03 -9.86
CA GLY A 614 -39.06 67.33 -9.81
C GLY A 614 -39.86 66.38 -8.94
N ALA A 615 -40.09 66.86 -7.68
CA ALA A 615 -41.23 66.58 -6.78
C ALA A 615 -41.68 65.13 -6.52
N ASP A 616 -41.48 64.58 -5.37
CA ASP A 616 -42.49 64.43 -4.30
C ASP A 616 -41.94 63.61 -3.11
N GLN A 617 -42.07 64.15 -1.90
CA GLN A 617 -41.93 63.41 -0.64
C GLN A 617 -43.27 62.72 -0.30
N PRO A 618 -43.31 61.56 0.31
CA PRO A 618 -43.38 61.54 1.79
C PRO A 618 -42.53 60.46 2.50
N SER A 619 -42.09 60.93 3.61
CA SER A 619 -41.69 60.32 4.90
C SER A 619 -41.81 58.83 5.19
N ALA A 620 -40.79 58.39 5.94
CA ALA A 620 -40.74 57.43 7.05
C ALA A 620 -40.76 55.93 6.72
N ASP A 621 -39.67 55.22 6.92
CA ASP A 621 -39.42 54.39 8.08
C ASP A 621 -38.03 53.76 8.01
N GLN A 622 -37.26 53.95 9.10
CA GLN A 622 -36.08 53.16 9.39
C GLN A 622 -36.51 51.84 10.04
N PRO A 623 -35.82 50.78 9.77
CA PRO A 623 -35.16 50.12 10.92
C PRO A 623 -33.66 49.85 10.69
N SER A 624 -32.95 50.21 11.71
CA SER A 624 -31.61 49.80 12.05
C SER A 624 -31.45 48.29 12.16
N GLY A 625 -30.36 47.78 11.61
CA GLY A 625 -29.94 46.42 11.82
C GLY A 625 -28.43 46.30 11.56
N ASP A 626 -27.64 46.50 12.61
CA ASP A 626 -26.25 46.12 12.70
C ASP A 626 -26.10 44.63 12.47
N GLU A 627 -25.46 44.20 11.40
CA GLU A 627 -24.88 42.87 11.34
C GLU A 627 -23.40 42.92 11.69
N LYS A 628 -23.13 42.56 12.94
CA LYS A 628 -21.80 42.24 13.43
C LYS A 628 -21.27 41.01 12.75
N VAL A 629 -20.11 41.14 12.13
CA VAL A 629 -19.23 40.02 11.80
C VAL A 629 -18.80 39.36 13.10
N VAL A 630 -19.17 38.13 13.31
CA VAL A 630 -18.73 37.32 14.44
C VAL A 630 -17.56 36.49 13.98
N ASP A 631 -16.40 36.76 14.52
CA ASP A 631 -15.25 35.86 14.50
C ASP A 631 -15.61 34.57 15.24
N ALA A 632 -15.41 33.45 14.59
CA ALA A 632 -15.59 32.15 15.23
C ALA A 632 -14.30 31.77 15.98
N ASP A 633 -14.35 31.93 17.30
CA ASP A 633 -13.38 31.33 18.22
C ASP A 633 -13.56 29.81 18.25
N PHE A 634 -12.47 29.08 18.01
CA PHE A 634 -12.39 27.65 18.24
C PHE A 634 -12.07 27.41 19.73
N GLU A 635 -12.99 26.87 20.48
CA GLU A 635 -12.71 26.24 21.77
C GLU A 635 -12.23 24.81 21.58
N GLU A 636 -11.02 24.53 22.07
CA GLU A 636 -10.51 23.17 22.30
C GLU A 636 -11.33 22.51 23.42
N VAL A 637 -11.98 21.41 23.09
CA VAL A 637 -12.57 20.51 24.09
C VAL A 637 -11.53 19.45 24.46
N LYS A 638 -11.20 19.42 25.74
CA LYS A 638 -10.30 18.46 26.41
C LYS A 638 -10.85 17.04 26.37
#